data_b4e0c9121eed8846fcb2cde9216e6969
#
_entry.id   b4e0c9121eed8846fcb2cde9216e6969
#
_cell.length_a   1.000
_cell.length_b   1.000
_cell.length_c   1.000
_cell.angle_alpha   90.00
_cell.angle_beta   90.00
_cell.angle_gamma   90.00
#
_symmetry.space_group_name_H-M   'P 1'
#
loop_
_entity.id
_entity.type
_entity.pdbx_description
1 polymer ?
#
loop_
_entity_poly.entity_id
_entity_poly.type
_entity_poly.pdbx_seq_one_letter_code
_entity_poly.pdbx_strand_id
1 'polypeptide(L)'
;MTIRLSVLPCLTPLMTPLMAALLLAGCASTSLKPGLAPGATATLAVLETTDVHANVLGYDYYKLAEDKSFGLDRAATLIARARAEFPNTLLLDNGDTIQGTALADYQALVKPIACSETLSVYKVMNHLGMEGGGVGNHEFNYGLKFLNQVTGSHFEVDGVEASAPRCAGPAFPQVLANVYSSKTKKQLFKPYHIIDKQINASGADGKPVTTIVKVGIIGFTPPTIVEWDKRWLDGKVYTVGIRETAEKYVPQMRAEGADIVVAISHGGLDDSPYSPSMENGNWYLSKVAGIDAMLIGHSHQIFPNAASAVAQFNLPGVDKAAGTVNGVPTTMANLWGKHLGVIGLHLNWDGAHWVIDKKRTTVEARGAQQADKSFVAADPGVVALVAREHAATIAYVKTPVGESAFRMSSYFADVGDVSAIAPVNAAQTDYVARYVKANLPQYAALPVLSMASAFKSGFSGVNDYTDVAAGKLAMNHAADLYLYPNSLYAVKVDGAGLKAWLEHSARHFHTIDPANSAPQELIDPSFASFNFDVATTAELRYEIDVTKPLGQRIVQLTYRGKPVEMGQEFIVATNNYRASGGGSFPGLDGSRTILASPDANRDVLINWIKAAKTLNLAAHGANRSWHFAKVKTAGPVVFHSAPDKLALAKAVGIDNVTQLKADDGKGFAVYAVDLSR
;
A
#
# COMPACT_ATOMS: atom_id res chain seq x y z
N MET A 1 -54.33 39.48 -41.66
CA MET A 1 -54.24 40.95 -41.48
C MET A 1 -52.78 41.28 -41.52
N THR A 2 -52.24 41.31 -42.65
CA THR A 2 -51.75 42.31 -43.59
C THR A 2 -51.19 43.58 -42.93
N ILE A 3 -50.00 43.89 -43.26
CA ILE A 3 -49.31 45.13 -43.74
C ILE A 3 -47.84 45.02 -43.40
N ARG A 4 -46.94 44.75 -44.29
CA ARG A 4 -46.29 45.37 -45.46
C ARG A 4 -45.49 46.66 -45.15
N LEU A 5 -44.19 46.54 -45.53
CA LEU A 5 -43.35 47.46 -46.32
C LEU A 5 -42.70 48.63 -45.49
N SER A 6 -41.44 48.94 -45.69
CA SER A 6 -40.81 49.33 -46.96
C SER A 6 -39.30 49.40 -46.92
N VAL A 7 -38.75 49.37 -48.05
CA VAL A 7 -37.44 49.18 -48.64
C VAL A 7 -36.79 50.56 -48.98
N LEU A 8 -35.41 50.54 -49.07
CA LEU A 8 -34.52 51.25 -49.99
C LEU A 8 -33.80 52.56 -49.50
N PRO A 9 -32.73 52.91 -50.23
CA PRO A 9 -31.46 52.23 -50.52
C PRO A 9 -30.18 53.09 -50.40
N CYS A 10 -29.02 52.46 -50.65
CA CYS A 10 -27.80 52.95 -51.33
C CYS A 10 -27.05 54.18 -50.88
N LEU A 11 -25.75 54.00 -50.69
CA LEU A 11 -24.70 54.57 -51.56
C LEU A 11 -23.31 54.10 -51.11
N THR A 12 -22.63 53.42 -52.01
CA THR A 12 -21.18 53.21 -51.98
C THR A 12 -20.44 54.48 -52.43
N PRO A 13 -19.18 54.62 -52.02
CA PRO A 13 -18.12 54.71 -53.03
C PRO A 13 -16.90 53.84 -52.74
N LEU A 14 -16.34 53.37 -53.81
CA LEU A 14 -15.02 52.78 -53.95
C LEU A 14 -13.92 53.68 -53.37
N MET A 15 -12.92 53.05 -52.68
CA MET A 15 -11.50 53.45 -52.81
C MET A 15 -10.56 52.23 -52.53
N THR A 16 -9.58 52.16 -53.35
CA THR A 16 -8.51 51.20 -53.64
C THR A 16 -7.63 50.76 -52.48
N PRO A 17 -6.88 49.63 -52.64
CA PRO A 17 -6.16 48.97 -51.56
C PRO A 17 -4.74 49.55 -51.34
N LEU A 18 -4.34 49.79 -50.10
CA LEU A 18 -2.96 50.02 -49.71
C LEU A 18 -2.48 48.80 -48.90
N MET A 19 -1.54 48.04 -49.48
CA MET A 19 -0.79 46.98 -48.81
C MET A 19 -0.07 47.55 -47.58
N ALA A 20 -0.38 47.01 -46.40
CA ALA A 20 0.48 47.12 -45.25
C ALA A 20 0.78 45.70 -44.73
N ALA A 21 1.99 45.22 -45.02
CA ALA A 21 2.53 44.02 -44.46
C ALA A 21 2.77 44.24 -42.95
N LEU A 22 1.88 43.74 -42.07
CA LEU A 22 2.16 43.63 -40.66
C LEU A 22 2.93 42.32 -40.42
N LEU A 23 4.22 42.49 -40.11
CA LEU A 23 5.03 41.47 -39.46
C LEU A 23 4.34 41.09 -38.13
N LEU A 24 3.75 39.92 -38.07
CA LEU A 24 3.37 39.23 -36.83
C LEU A 24 4.64 38.76 -36.14
N ALA A 25 5.29 39.63 -35.40
CA ALA A 25 6.19 39.22 -34.34
C ALA A 25 5.33 38.60 -33.26
N GLY A 26 5.34 37.28 -33.18
CA GLY A 26 4.76 36.52 -32.08
C GLY A 26 5.47 36.94 -30.79
N CYS A 27 4.89 37.84 -30.03
CA CYS A 27 5.23 38.04 -28.65
C CYS A 27 4.75 36.81 -27.89
N ALA A 28 5.64 35.83 -27.65
CA ALA A 28 5.50 34.95 -26.54
C ALA A 28 5.42 35.86 -25.30
N SER A 29 4.20 36.03 -24.75
CA SER A 29 4.00 36.71 -23.48
C SER A 29 4.62 35.81 -22.39
N THR A 30 5.93 35.97 -22.16
CA THR A 30 6.53 35.64 -20.89
C THR A 30 5.84 36.55 -19.88
N SER A 31 4.89 35.99 -19.12
CA SER A 31 4.36 36.65 -17.94
C SER A 31 5.53 36.77 -16.97
N LEU A 32 6.26 37.89 -17.05
CA LEU A 32 7.20 38.29 -16.03
C LEU A 32 6.44 38.30 -14.71
N LYS A 33 6.84 37.45 -13.77
CA LYS A 33 6.33 37.52 -12.39
C LYS A 33 6.69 38.91 -11.87
N PRO A 34 5.72 39.82 -11.67
CA PRO A 34 6.06 41.23 -11.44
C PRO A 34 6.86 41.38 -10.15
N GLY A 35 8.07 41.93 -10.21
CA GLY A 35 8.82 42.40 -9.07
C GLY A 35 9.87 41.47 -8.47
N LEU A 36 10.16 40.28 -9.05
CA LEU A 36 11.18 39.39 -8.50
C LEU A 36 12.50 39.53 -9.27
N ALA A 37 13.53 40.11 -8.62
CA ALA A 37 14.88 40.20 -9.18
C ALA A 37 15.63 38.86 -9.05
N PRO A 38 16.55 38.50 -9.97
CA PRO A 38 17.42 37.33 -9.83
C PRO A 38 18.14 37.34 -8.48
N GLY A 39 18.30 36.17 -7.86
CA GLY A 39 18.89 36.04 -6.53
C GLY A 39 17.89 36.04 -5.37
N ALA A 40 16.60 36.16 -5.63
CA ALA A 40 15.59 35.94 -4.61
C ALA A 40 15.58 34.44 -4.19
N THR A 41 15.27 34.19 -2.92
CA THR A 41 15.27 32.81 -2.35
C THR A 41 13.97 32.50 -1.63
N ALA A 42 13.60 31.20 -1.61
CA ALA A 42 12.48 30.70 -0.82
C ALA A 42 12.75 29.29 -0.32
N THR A 43 12.03 28.86 0.70
CA THR A 43 11.95 27.45 1.08
C THR A 43 10.51 26.98 0.91
N LEU A 44 10.31 25.86 0.20
CA LEU A 44 9.04 25.17 0.05
C LEU A 44 9.17 23.77 0.63
N ALA A 45 8.44 23.47 1.70
CA ALA A 45 8.37 22.13 2.24
C ALA A 45 7.24 21.34 1.57
N VAL A 46 7.62 20.29 0.82
CA VAL A 46 6.68 19.29 0.32
C VAL A 46 6.46 18.28 1.43
N LEU A 47 5.20 18.15 1.88
CA LEU A 47 4.77 17.26 2.95
C LEU A 47 4.07 16.04 2.33
N GLU A 48 4.39 14.84 2.80
CA GLU A 48 3.84 13.59 2.29
C GLU A 48 3.06 12.82 3.35
N THR A 49 1.84 12.40 2.99
CA THR A 49 1.18 11.21 3.56
C THR A 49 1.18 10.11 2.51
N THR A 50 1.25 8.86 2.95
CA THR A 50 1.21 7.68 2.08
C THR A 50 0.58 6.51 2.82
N ASP A 51 0.00 5.56 2.08
CA ASP A 51 -0.48 4.29 2.61
C ASP A 51 -1.35 4.49 3.88
N VAL A 52 -2.24 5.48 3.85
CA VAL A 52 -3.12 5.79 4.99
C VAL A 52 -4.09 4.65 5.26
N HIS A 53 -4.49 3.92 4.22
CA HIS A 53 -5.36 2.74 4.30
C HIS A 53 -6.60 2.97 5.18
N ALA A 54 -7.23 4.15 5.03
CA ALA A 54 -8.38 4.61 5.81
C ALA A 54 -8.18 4.56 7.34
N ASN A 55 -6.94 4.57 7.83
CA ASN A 55 -6.63 4.74 9.26
C ASN A 55 -6.77 6.22 9.65
N VAL A 56 -8.00 6.70 9.65
CA VAL A 56 -8.35 8.10 9.93
C VAL A 56 -8.10 8.45 11.39
N LEU A 57 -8.37 7.52 12.30
CA LEU A 57 -8.15 7.64 13.74
C LEU A 57 -7.12 6.62 14.21
N GLY A 58 -6.40 6.95 15.28
CA GLY A 58 -5.58 6.01 16.01
C GLY A 58 -6.45 5.01 16.79
N TYR A 59 -7.16 4.15 16.06
CA TYR A 59 -8.11 3.19 16.61
C TYR A 59 -8.09 1.87 15.84
N ASP A 60 -7.78 0.78 16.54
CA ASP A 60 -7.85 -0.57 15.99
C ASP A 60 -9.29 -1.10 16.12
N TYR A 61 -10.05 -1.10 15.04
CA TYR A 61 -11.43 -1.61 14.99
C TYR A 61 -11.52 -3.11 15.22
N TYR A 62 -10.45 -3.87 15.06
CA TYR A 62 -10.43 -5.31 15.28
C TYR A 62 -10.24 -5.62 16.77
N LYS A 63 -9.39 -4.85 17.45
CA LYS A 63 -9.20 -4.91 18.90
C LYS A 63 -10.23 -4.10 19.70
N LEU A 64 -10.99 -3.23 19.04
CA LEU A 64 -11.92 -2.27 19.64
C LEU A 64 -11.25 -1.37 20.68
N ALA A 65 -10.04 -0.92 20.36
CA ALA A 65 -9.21 -0.14 21.27
C ALA A 65 -8.46 1.00 20.55
N GLU A 66 -8.16 2.08 21.29
CA GLU A 66 -7.24 3.10 20.82
C GLU A 66 -5.83 2.51 20.62
N ASP A 67 -5.20 2.87 19.51
CA ASP A 67 -3.78 2.63 19.26
C ASP A 67 -3.11 3.95 18.87
N LYS A 68 -2.25 4.45 19.76
CA LYS A 68 -1.59 5.76 19.59
C LYS A 68 -0.46 5.73 18.57
N SER A 69 -0.08 4.57 18.04
CA SER A 69 1.05 4.42 17.13
C SER A 69 0.75 4.84 15.69
N PHE A 70 -0.53 5.07 15.34
CA PHE A 70 -0.95 5.45 13.99
C PHE A 70 -2.18 6.37 14.01
N GLY A 71 -2.61 6.78 12.84
CA GLY A 71 -3.82 7.57 12.60
C GLY A 71 -3.54 8.89 11.89
N LEU A 72 -4.37 9.19 10.91
CA LEU A 72 -4.30 10.48 10.22
C LEU A 72 -4.59 11.67 11.17
N ASP A 73 -5.33 11.42 12.26
CA ASP A 73 -5.54 12.35 13.38
C ASP A 73 -4.22 12.74 14.08
N ARG A 74 -3.23 11.84 14.12
CA ARG A 74 -1.89 12.12 14.66
C ARG A 74 -0.98 12.74 13.61
N ALA A 75 -1.05 12.26 12.37
CA ALA A 75 -0.36 12.89 11.25
C ALA A 75 -0.78 14.37 11.10
N ALA A 76 -2.03 14.72 11.40
CA ALA A 76 -2.52 16.10 11.45
C ALA A 76 -1.69 17.00 12.37
N THR A 77 -1.31 16.50 13.54
CA THR A 77 -0.43 17.21 14.48
C THR A 77 0.98 17.41 13.91
N LEU A 78 1.53 16.40 13.21
CA LEU A 78 2.82 16.52 12.53
C LEU A 78 2.76 17.55 11.40
N ILE A 79 1.67 17.55 10.60
CA ILE A 79 1.42 18.55 9.55
C ILE A 79 1.35 19.96 10.14
N ALA A 80 0.61 20.14 11.24
CA ALA A 80 0.51 21.43 11.91
C ALA A 80 1.88 21.94 12.40
N ARG A 81 2.71 21.07 12.97
CA ARG A 81 4.09 21.40 13.39
C ARG A 81 4.96 21.79 12.19
N ALA A 82 4.90 21.04 11.07
CA ALA A 82 5.65 21.37 9.87
C ALA A 82 5.21 22.73 9.28
N ARG A 83 3.91 23.03 9.27
CA ARG A 83 3.38 24.33 8.84
C ARG A 83 3.78 25.51 9.74
N ALA A 84 4.01 25.25 11.02
CA ALA A 84 4.54 26.27 11.93
C ALA A 84 6.04 26.51 11.73
N GLU A 85 6.78 25.52 11.26
CA GLU A 85 8.23 25.59 11.02
C GLU A 85 8.57 26.20 9.65
N PHE A 86 7.86 25.79 8.60
CA PHE A 86 8.14 26.20 7.23
C PHE A 86 7.19 27.32 6.77
N PRO A 87 7.72 28.41 6.19
CA PRO A 87 6.89 29.54 5.73
C PRO A 87 5.99 29.17 4.55
N ASN A 88 6.36 28.13 3.79
CA ASN A 88 5.58 27.65 2.65
C ASN A 88 5.56 26.13 2.70
N THR A 89 4.36 25.54 2.61
CA THR A 89 4.17 24.08 2.60
C THR A 89 3.27 23.69 1.45
N LEU A 90 3.49 22.49 0.90
CA LEU A 90 2.63 21.82 -0.07
C LEU A 90 2.35 20.42 0.45
N LEU A 91 1.10 20.11 0.80
CA LEU A 91 0.70 18.82 1.36
C LEU A 91 0.14 17.93 0.26
N LEU A 92 0.76 16.76 0.08
CA LEU A 92 0.42 15.77 -0.95
C LEU A 92 0.23 14.38 -0.33
N ASP A 93 -0.60 13.55 -0.97
CA ASP A 93 -0.82 12.15 -0.61
C ASP A 93 -0.33 11.23 -1.72
N ASN A 94 0.31 10.10 -1.36
CA ASN A 94 0.88 9.19 -2.35
C ASN A 94 -0.10 8.09 -2.82
N GLY A 95 -1.27 7.95 -2.20
CA GLY A 95 -2.23 6.90 -2.52
C GLY A 95 -2.25 5.77 -1.49
N ASP A 96 -2.96 4.70 -1.82
CA ASP A 96 -3.40 3.66 -0.89
C ASP A 96 -4.19 4.25 0.28
N THR A 97 -5.16 5.06 -0.08
CA THR A 97 -5.88 5.94 0.84
C THR A 97 -7.19 5.33 1.31
N ILE A 98 -7.98 4.70 0.40
CA ILE A 98 -9.41 4.45 0.64
C ILE A 98 -9.74 3.06 1.19
N GLN A 99 -8.80 2.11 1.19
CA GLN A 99 -9.01 0.72 1.60
C GLN A 99 -8.04 0.34 2.71
N GLY A 100 -8.48 -0.48 3.70
CA GLY A 100 -7.60 -1.14 4.68
C GLY A 100 -8.16 -1.22 6.10
N THR A 101 -9.29 -0.59 6.41
CA THR A 101 -9.92 -0.66 7.74
C THR A 101 -11.38 -1.07 7.68
N ALA A 102 -11.93 -1.49 8.83
CA ALA A 102 -13.37 -1.73 8.95
C ALA A 102 -14.22 -0.47 8.67
N LEU A 103 -13.68 0.73 8.87
CA LEU A 103 -14.33 1.98 8.50
C LEU A 103 -14.49 2.10 6.98
N ALA A 104 -13.44 1.77 6.23
CA ALA A 104 -13.48 1.74 4.78
C ALA A 104 -14.49 0.70 4.26
N ASP A 105 -14.38 -0.54 4.77
CA ASP A 105 -15.30 -1.63 4.39
C ASP A 105 -16.77 -1.29 4.72
N TYR A 106 -17.01 -0.66 5.86
CA TYR A 106 -18.36 -0.22 6.23
C TYR A 106 -18.92 0.78 5.21
N GLN A 107 -18.13 1.77 4.79
CA GLN A 107 -18.54 2.79 3.83
C GLN A 107 -18.57 2.32 2.37
N ALA A 108 -17.82 1.28 2.03
CA ALA A 108 -17.78 0.75 0.67
C ALA A 108 -18.76 -0.41 0.45
N LEU A 109 -18.88 -1.34 1.40
CA LEU A 109 -19.52 -2.63 1.19
C LEU A 109 -20.79 -2.82 2.03
N VAL A 110 -20.81 -2.30 3.28
CA VAL A 110 -21.90 -2.57 4.23
C VAL A 110 -23.00 -1.52 4.13
N LYS A 111 -22.62 -0.26 4.18
CA LYS A 111 -23.47 0.90 3.98
C LYS A 111 -22.80 1.87 3.02
N PRO A 112 -22.81 1.55 1.71
CA PRO A 112 -22.14 2.37 0.71
C PRO A 112 -22.59 3.83 0.82
N ILE A 113 -21.62 4.74 0.80
CA ILE A 113 -21.90 6.17 0.93
C ILE A 113 -22.72 6.67 -0.25
N ALA A 114 -23.59 7.67 -0.01
CA ALA A 114 -24.34 8.32 -1.06
C ALA A 114 -23.43 9.18 -1.95
N CYS A 115 -23.86 9.43 -3.21
CA CYS A 115 -23.14 10.28 -4.17
C CYS A 115 -22.87 11.71 -3.63
N SER A 116 -23.76 12.21 -2.74
CA SER A 116 -23.62 13.53 -2.10
C SER A 116 -22.68 13.56 -0.89
N GLU A 117 -22.19 12.39 -0.44
CA GLU A 117 -21.32 12.29 0.73
C GLU A 117 -19.86 12.08 0.30
N THR A 118 -18.94 12.70 1.04
CA THR A 118 -17.49 12.49 0.89
C THR A 118 -17.02 11.37 1.82
N LEU A 119 -16.16 10.50 1.33
CA LEU A 119 -15.57 9.41 2.11
C LEU A 119 -14.83 9.96 3.35
N SER A 120 -14.89 9.28 4.49
CA SER A 120 -14.33 9.78 5.76
C SER A 120 -12.88 10.21 5.65
N VAL A 121 -12.05 9.42 4.98
CA VAL A 121 -10.63 9.75 4.77
C VAL A 121 -10.47 11.04 3.95
N TYR A 122 -11.25 11.21 2.89
CA TYR A 122 -11.21 12.45 2.09
C TYR A 122 -11.80 13.66 2.83
N LYS A 123 -12.79 13.48 3.71
CA LYS A 123 -13.25 14.56 4.60
C LYS A 123 -12.09 15.10 5.45
N VAL A 124 -11.30 14.18 6.01
CA VAL A 124 -10.14 14.55 6.84
C VAL A 124 -9.05 15.17 5.99
N MET A 125 -8.69 14.61 4.85
CA MET A 125 -7.70 15.20 3.94
C MET A 125 -8.08 16.60 3.46
N ASN A 126 -9.38 16.82 3.16
CA ASN A 126 -9.90 18.15 2.83
C ASN A 126 -9.75 19.13 4.02
N HIS A 127 -10.06 18.69 5.24
CA HIS A 127 -9.90 19.47 6.47
C HIS A 127 -8.43 19.83 6.73
N LEU A 128 -7.52 18.91 6.44
CA LEU A 128 -6.08 19.13 6.57
C LEU A 128 -5.51 20.02 5.44
N GLY A 129 -6.31 20.38 4.45
CA GLY A 129 -5.88 21.22 3.31
C GLY A 129 -4.90 20.48 2.41
N MET A 130 -5.20 19.21 2.06
CA MET A 130 -4.48 18.48 1.02
C MET A 130 -4.58 19.22 -0.31
N GLU A 131 -3.47 19.31 -1.06
CA GLU A 131 -3.38 20.08 -2.29
C GLU A 131 -3.20 19.22 -3.55
N GLY A 132 -2.95 17.91 -3.37
CA GLY A 132 -2.89 16.94 -4.46
C GLY A 132 -2.75 15.52 -3.91
N GLY A 133 -3.12 14.53 -4.72
CA GLY A 133 -2.97 13.13 -4.36
C GLY A 133 -2.71 12.24 -5.56
N GLY A 134 -1.94 11.18 -5.32
CA GLY A 134 -1.78 10.04 -6.22
C GLY A 134 -2.91 9.03 -6.04
N VAL A 135 -2.83 7.97 -6.82
CA VAL A 135 -3.72 6.80 -6.77
C VAL A 135 -2.82 5.57 -6.65
N GLY A 136 -2.90 4.86 -5.54
CA GLY A 136 -2.16 3.63 -5.31
C GLY A 136 -2.92 2.40 -5.85
N ASN A 137 -2.47 1.22 -5.50
CA ASN A 137 -3.10 -0.02 -5.93
C ASN A 137 -4.38 -0.35 -5.13
N HIS A 138 -4.43 -0.01 -3.85
CA HIS A 138 -5.59 -0.29 -3.01
C HIS A 138 -6.81 0.60 -3.32
N GLU A 139 -6.67 1.65 -4.10
CA GLU A 139 -7.80 2.41 -4.64
C GLU A 139 -8.71 1.55 -5.54
N PHE A 140 -8.18 0.51 -6.18
CA PHE A 140 -8.94 -0.35 -7.10
C PHE A 140 -9.69 -1.49 -6.41
N ASN A 141 -9.41 -1.80 -5.16
CA ASN A 141 -9.92 -3.00 -4.45
C ASN A 141 -11.46 -3.06 -4.33
N TYR A 142 -12.13 -1.91 -4.26
CA TYR A 142 -13.60 -1.85 -4.25
C TYR A 142 -14.21 -1.73 -5.66
N GLY A 143 -13.37 -1.79 -6.71
CA GLY A 143 -13.75 -1.73 -8.11
C GLY A 143 -13.93 -0.33 -8.66
N LEU A 144 -13.90 -0.24 -9.99
CA LEU A 144 -13.91 1.04 -10.72
C LEU A 144 -15.17 1.88 -10.48
N LYS A 145 -16.33 1.25 -10.23
CA LYS A 145 -17.58 1.98 -9.96
C LYS A 145 -17.49 2.75 -8.64
N PHE A 146 -17.00 2.10 -7.60
CA PHE A 146 -16.81 2.75 -6.30
C PHE A 146 -15.73 3.83 -6.38
N LEU A 147 -14.57 3.53 -6.99
CA LEU A 147 -13.49 4.50 -7.19
C LEU A 147 -13.98 5.75 -7.94
N ASN A 148 -14.71 5.56 -9.04
CA ASN A 148 -15.31 6.66 -9.79
C ASN A 148 -16.23 7.54 -8.93
N GLN A 149 -17.05 6.91 -8.08
CA GLN A 149 -17.97 7.62 -7.17
C GLN A 149 -17.22 8.43 -6.13
N VAL A 150 -16.32 7.79 -5.35
CA VAL A 150 -15.70 8.42 -4.17
C VAL A 150 -14.65 9.46 -4.51
N THR A 151 -14.11 9.42 -5.73
CA THR A 151 -13.19 10.44 -6.25
C THR A 151 -13.90 11.57 -6.99
N GLY A 152 -15.22 11.49 -7.17
CA GLY A 152 -15.97 12.45 -7.99
C GLY A 152 -15.51 12.47 -9.45
N SER A 153 -14.89 11.39 -9.92
CA SER A 153 -14.37 11.25 -11.28
C SER A 153 -15.48 10.91 -12.27
N HIS A 154 -15.13 10.81 -13.54
CA HIS A 154 -16.07 10.46 -14.60
C HIS A 154 -15.39 9.51 -15.60
N PHE A 155 -15.23 8.25 -15.17
CA PHE A 155 -14.52 7.25 -15.95
C PHE A 155 -15.34 6.79 -17.17
N GLU A 156 -14.74 6.83 -18.33
CA GLU A 156 -15.28 6.25 -19.55
C GLU A 156 -14.78 4.82 -19.74
N VAL A 157 -15.26 3.91 -18.90
CA VAL A 157 -14.95 2.47 -18.95
C VAL A 157 -16.22 1.64 -18.93
N ASP A 158 -16.15 0.41 -19.44
CA ASP A 158 -17.31 -0.47 -19.46
C ASP A 158 -17.75 -0.86 -18.04
N GLY A 159 -19.04 -0.78 -17.77
CA GLY A 159 -19.64 -1.04 -16.46
C GLY A 159 -19.54 0.12 -15.45
N VAL A 160 -19.06 1.29 -15.88
CA VAL A 160 -19.16 2.56 -15.14
C VAL A 160 -19.99 3.52 -15.97
N GLU A 161 -21.11 4.00 -15.41
CA GLU A 161 -22.04 4.86 -16.16
C GLU A 161 -21.46 6.28 -16.30
N ALA A 162 -21.09 6.63 -17.52
CA ALA A 162 -20.58 7.97 -17.86
C ALA A 162 -21.64 9.08 -17.73
N SER A 163 -22.91 8.70 -17.69
CA SER A 163 -24.06 9.64 -17.58
C SER A 163 -24.45 9.97 -16.14
N ALA A 164 -23.89 9.28 -15.15
CA ALA A 164 -24.19 9.56 -13.74
C ALA A 164 -23.70 10.97 -13.34
N PRO A 165 -24.41 11.69 -12.45
CA PRO A 165 -23.91 12.97 -11.93
C PRO A 165 -22.57 12.75 -11.22
N ARG A 166 -21.69 13.75 -11.27
CA ARG A 166 -20.44 13.71 -10.48
C ARG A 166 -20.79 13.68 -9.00
N CYS A 167 -20.24 12.72 -8.30
CA CYS A 167 -20.39 12.58 -6.86
C CYS A 167 -19.43 13.52 -6.12
N ALA A 168 -19.69 13.71 -4.82
CA ALA A 168 -18.75 14.39 -3.95
C ALA A 168 -17.45 13.56 -3.83
N GLY A 169 -16.32 14.22 -4.01
CA GLY A 169 -14.98 13.62 -3.93
C GLY A 169 -14.04 14.45 -3.06
N PRO A 170 -12.72 14.21 -3.12
CA PRO A 170 -11.74 15.07 -2.50
C PRO A 170 -11.77 16.49 -3.11
N ALA A 171 -11.46 17.50 -2.30
CA ALA A 171 -11.40 18.91 -2.75
C ALA A 171 -10.08 19.25 -3.45
N PHE A 172 -9.21 18.28 -3.66
CA PHE A 172 -7.90 18.40 -4.30
C PHE A 172 -7.81 17.51 -5.54
N PRO A 173 -6.94 17.86 -6.53
CA PRO A 173 -6.75 17.05 -7.72
C PRO A 173 -6.10 15.71 -7.37
N GLN A 174 -6.63 14.64 -7.98
CA GLN A 174 -5.96 13.34 -8.01
C GLN A 174 -5.32 13.14 -9.39
N VAL A 175 -4.09 12.62 -9.41
CA VAL A 175 -3.30 12.39 -10.61
C VAL A 175 -2.89 10.94 -10.76
N LEU A 176 -3.01 10.40 -12.00
CA LEU A 176 -2.58 9.06 -12.36
C LEU A 176 -2.27 9.00 -13.84
N ALA A 177 -1.00 8.87 -14.18
CA ALA A 177 -0.52 9.00 -15.56
C ALA A 177 -0.46 7.68 -16.33
N ASN A 178 -0.31 6.54 -15.65
CA ASN A 178 0.03 5.27 -16.29
C ASN A 178 -1.12 4.25 -16.37
N VAL A 179 -2.37 4.61 -16.01
CA VAL A 179 -3.55 3.74 -16.16
C VAL A 179 -4.54 4.32 -17.17
N TYR A 180 -4.90 3.54 -18.15
CA TYR A 180 -5.69 3.95 -19.31
C TYR A 180 -6.98 3.13 -19.44
N SER A 181 -8.07 3.76 -19.88
CA SER A 181 -9.28 3.06 -20.29
C SER A 181 -9.01 2.25 -21.57
N SER A 182 -9.36 0.96 -21.56
CA SER A 182 -9.31 0.12 -22.75
C SER A 182 -10.27 0.61 -23.86
N LYS A 183 -11.36 1.30 -23.47
CA LYS A 183 -12.39 1.83 -24.36
C LYS A 183 -11.93 3.09 -25.10
N THR A 184 -11.48 4.09 -24.36
CA THR A 184 -11.16 5.42 -24.92
C THR A 184 -9.69 5.65 -25.22
N LYS A 185 -8.80 4.78 -24.72
CA LYS A 185 -7.35 4.91 -24.76
C LYS A 185 -6.82 6.18 -24.05
N LYS A 186 -7.66 6.82 -23.21
CA LYS A 186 -7.30 7.95 -22.36
C LYS A 186 -7.06 7.47 -20.94
N GLN A 187 -6.31 8.23 -20.16
CA GLN A 187 -6.11 7.97 -18.74
C GLN A 187 -7.43 8.01 -17.96
N LEU A 188 -7.50 7.27 -16.86
CA LEU A 188 -8.65 7.33 -15.93
C LEU A 188 -8.72 8.66 -15.19
N PHE A 189 -7.58 9.18 -14.76
CA PHE A 189 -7.41 10.47 -14.10
C PHE A 189 -6.57 11.40 -14.97
N LYS A 190 -6.46 12.66 -14.58
CA LYS A 190 -5.47 13.55 -15.18
C LYS A 190 -4.07 12.98 -14.94
N PRO A 191 -3.18 12.92 -15.94
CA PRO A 191 -1.84 12.39 -15.76
C PRO A 191 -1.02 13.23 -14.78
N TYR A 192 -1.22 14.54 -14.79
CA TYR A 192 -0.55 15.51 -13.93
C TYR A 192 -1.44 16.73 -13.69
N HIS A 193 -1.05 17.53 -12.72
CA HIS A 193 -1.65 18.83 -12.45
C HIS A 193 -0.55 19.84 -12.09
N ILE A 194 -0.67 21.09 -12.55
CA ILE A 194 0.24 22.19 -12.19
C ILE A 194 -0.45 23.07 -11.17
N ILE A 195 0.12 23.17 -9.99
CA ILE A 195 -0.37 23.95 -8.85
C ILE A 195 0.33 25.31 -8.87
N ASP A 196 -0.40 26.40 -8.98
CA ASP A 196 0.11 27.76 -8.78
C ASP A 196 0.19 28.03 -7.27
N LYS A 197 1.36 27.71 -6.67
CA LYS A 197 1.57 27.83 -5.23
C LYS A 197 2.05 29.23 -4.88
N GLN A 198 1.24 29.99 -4.16
CA GLN A 198 1.68 31.25 -3.56
C GLN A 198 2.68 30.97 -2.45
N ILE A 199 3.84 31.64 -2.50
CA ILE A 199 4.92 31.51 -1.51
C ILE A 199 5.40 32.85 -1.02
N ASN A 200 5.90 32.86 0.22
CA ASN A 200 6.66 33.93 0.80
C ASN A 200 8.15 33.70 0.51
N ALA A 201 8.79 34.62 -0.14
CA ALA A 201 10.19 34.59 -0.54
C ALA A 201 10.96 35.76 0.06
N SER A 202 12.30 35.69 0.07
CA SER A 202 13.21 36.79 0.31
C SER A 202 13.68 37.34 -1.03
N GLY A 203 13.44 38.60 -1.31
CA GLY A 203 13.97 39.26 -2.50
C GLY A 203 15.50 39.29 -2.50
N ALA A 204 16.13 39.63 -3.64
CA ALA A 204 17.58 39.78 -3.74
C ALA A 204 18.14 40.88 -2.80
N ASP A 205 17.31 41.84 -2.39
CA ASP A 205 17.61 42.87 -1.40
C ASP A 205 17.33 42.43 0.06
N GLY A 206 16.95 41.17 0.28
CA GLY A 206 16.62 40.61 1.58
C GLY A 206 15.21 40.94 2.09
N LYS A 207 14.40 41.72 1.34
CA LYS A 207 13.05 42.07 1.79
C LYS A 207 12.04 40.94 1.50
N PRO A 208 11.01 40.78 2.33
CA PRO A 208 9.92 39.82 2.07
C PRO A 208 9.17 40.17 0.78
N VAL A 209 8.89 39.16 -0.03
CA VAL A 209 8.07 39.27 -1.24
C VAL A 209 7.17 38.04 -1.38
N THR A 210 5.92 38.28 -1.74
CA THR A 210 4.99 37.17 -2.06
C THR A 210 4.98 36.96 -3.58
N THR A 211 5.11 35.72 -4.00
CA THR A 211 5.20 35.34 -5.41
C THR A 211 4.58 33.96 -5.64
N ILE A 212 4.64 33.43 -6.86
CA ILE A 212 4.11 32.14 -7.24
C ILE A 212 5.26 31.23 -7.68
N VAL A 213 5.24 29.99 -7.20
CA VAL A 213 5.99 28.87 -7.79
C VAL A 213 4.99 27.90 -8.43
N LYS A 214 5.26 27.50 -9.66
CA LYS A 214 4.45 26.50 -10.37
C LYS A 214 4.97 25.11 -10.06
N VAL A 215 4.21 24.33 -9.29
CA VAL A 215 4.58 22.96 -8.92
C VAL A 215 3.74 21.98 -9.72
N GLY A 216 4.38 21.27 -10.64
CA GLY A 216 3.75 20.16 -11.34
C GLY A 216 3.79 18.89 -10.49
N ILE A 217 2.65 18.25 -10.30
CA ILE A 217 2.53 16.93 -9.67
C ILE A 217 2.13 15.90 -10.71
N ILE A 218 2.78 14.73 -10.74
CA ILE A 218 2.47 13.62 -11.66
C ILE A 218 2.34 12.32 -10.86
N GLY A 219 1.29 11.53 -11.13
CA GLY A 219 0.96 10.32 -10.36
C GLY A 219 1.25 9.03 -11.08
N PHE A 220 1.67 7.99 -10.34
CA PHE A 220 1.89 6.64 -10.85
C PHE A 220 1.44 5.59 -9.84
N THR A 221 0.90 4.46 -10.34
CA THR A 221 0.62 3.24 -9.57
C THR A 221 1.42 2.07 -10.14
N PRO A 222 1.68 0.98 -9.36
CA PRO A 222 2.33 -0.21 -9.89
C PRO A 222 1.60 -0.74 -11.12
N PRO A 223 2.28 -0.93 -12.26
CA PRO A 223 1.64 -1.44 -13.48
C PRO A 223 1.00 -2.83 -13.30
N THR A 224 1.50 -3.63 -12.36
CA THR A 224 0.98 -4.94 -11.97
C THR A 224 -0.42 -4.93 -11.36
N ILE A 225 -0.98 -3.76 -11.05
CA ILE A 225 -2.35 -3.66 -10.49
C ILE A 225 -3.41 -4.36 -11.37
N VAL A 226 -3.25 -4.37 -12.68
CA VAL A 226 -4.19 -5.03 -13.60
C VAL A 226 -4.21 -6.55 -13.41
N GLU A 227 -3.14 -7.14 -12.88
CA GLU A 227 -3.08 -8.56 -12.53
C GLU A 227 -3.64 -8.80 -11.11
N TRP A 228 -3.33 -7.92 -10.15
CA TRP A 228 -3.75 -8.09 -8.76
C TRP A 228 -5.27 -7.94 -8.58
N ASP A 229 -5.86 -6.96 -9.27
CA ASP A 229 -7.29 -6.69 -9.25
C ASP A 229 -8.00 -7.06 -10.57
N LYS A 230 -7.52 -8.13 -11.21
CA LYS A 230 -8.02 -8.63 -12.50
C LYS A 230 -9.55 -8.70 -12.56
N ARG A 231 -10.20 -9.18 -11.49
CA ARG A 231 -11.69 -9.26 -11.42
C ARG A 231 -12.39 -7.93 -11.69
N TRP A 232 -11.77 -6.79 -11.37
CA TRP A 232 -12.33 -5.45 -11.58
C TRP A 232 -11.82 -4.78 -12.83
N LEU A 233 -10.58 -5.10 -13.24
CA LEU A 233 -9.80 -4.32 -14.19
C LEU A 233 -9.68 -5.00 -15.56
N ASP A 234 -9.80 -6.35 -15.63
CA ASP A 234 -9.59 -7.13 -16.85
C ASP A 234 -10.48 -6.62 -18.00
N GLY A 235 -9.88 -6.37 -19.17
CA GLY A 235 -10.53 -5.85 -20.35
C GLY A 235 -10.98 -4.38 -20.26
N LYS A 236 -11.03 -3.78 -19.07
CA LYS A 236 -11.54 -2.41 -18.85
C LYS A 236 -10.44 -1.36 -18.85
N VAL A 237 -9.29 -1.69 -18.31
CA VAL A 237 -8.13 -0.80 -18.26
C VAL A 237 -6.85 -1.55 -18.61
N TYR A 238 -5.81 -0.79 -18.96
CA TYR A 238 -4.44 -1.29 -19.11
C TYR A 238 -3.45 -0.29 -18.54
N THR A 239 -2.27 -0.76 -18.20
CA THR A 239 -1.18 0.04 -17.64
C THR A 239 -0.04 0.22 -18.62
N VAL A 240 0.74 1.27 -18.43
CA VAL A 240 1.98 1.56 -19.15
C VAL A 240 3.09 1.72 -18.11
N GLY A 241 4.33 1.46 -18.51
CA GLY A 241 5.49 1.59 -17.62
C GLY A 241 5.62 3.01 -17.03
N ILE A 242 6.05 3.07 -15.77
CA ILE A 242 6.21 4.32 -15.02
C ILE A 242 7.24 5.23 -15.70
N ARG A 243 8.39 4.66 -16.10
CA ARG A 243 9.48 5.41 -16.73
C ARG A 243 9.05 6.03 -18.06
N GLU A 244 8.48 5.24 -18.97
CA GLU A 244 8.04 5.70 -20.29
C GLU A 244 6.97 6.79 -20.17
N THR A 245 6.11 6.65 -19.17
CA THR A 245 5.06 7.62 -18.90
C THR A 245 5.63 8.93 -18.37
N ALA A 246 6.63 8.87 -17.48
CA ALA A 246 7.33 10.05 -16.98
C ALA A 246 8.14 10.75 -18.09
N GLU A 247 8.88 10.00 -18.90
CA GLU A 247 9.62 10.51 -20.07
C GLU A 247 8.71 11.25 -21.07
N LYS A 248 7.43 10.84 -21.16
CA LYS A 248 6.43 11.52 -22.00
C LYS A 248 5.91 12.81 -21.37
N TYR A 249 5.53 12.81 -20.09
CA TYR A 249 4.77 13.91 -19.50
C TYR A 249 5.62 14.97 -18.78
N VAL A 250 6.78 14.61 -18.22
CA VAL A 250 7.65 15.57 -17.52
C VAL A 250 8.08 16.73 -18.44
N PRO A 251 8.51 16.49 -19.70
CA PRO A 251 8.81 17.60 -20.62
C PRO A 251 7.60 18.48 -20.96
N GLN A 252 6.39 17.89 -21.02
CA GLN A 252 5.16 18.66 -21.26
C GLN A 252 4.86 19.60 -20.08
N MET A 253 4.97 19.09 -18.84
CA MET A 253 4.78 19.90 -17.64
C MET A 253 5.76 21.09 -17.60
N ARG A 254 7.03 20.86 -17.98
CA ARG A 254 8.03 21.92 -18.08
C ARG A 254 7.68 22.94 -19.16
N ALA A 255 7.23 22.47 -20.33
CA ALA A 255 6.77 23.36 -21.42
C ALA A 255 5.53 24.18 -21.03
N GLU A 256 4.68 23.67 -20.16
CA GLU A 256 3.51 24.37 -19.59
C GLU A 256 3.90 25.31 -18.43
N GLY A 257 5.19 25.38 -18.10
CA GLY A 257 5.74 26.34 -17.16
C GLY A 257 5.90 25.85 -15.72
N ALA A 258 5.90 24.54 -15.47
CA ALA A 258 6.22 24.00 -14.15
C ALA A 258 7.66 24.37 -13.77
N ASP A 259 7.84 25.11 -12.68
CA ASP A 259 9.14 25.45 -12.09
C ASP A 259 9.73 24.21 -11.37
N ILE A 260 8.88 23.40 -10.73
CA ILE A 260 9.24 22.21 -9.97
C ILE A 260 8.34 21.06 -10.40
N VAL A 261 8.89 19.86 -10.53
CA VAL A 261 8.13 18.63 -10.80
C VAL A 261 8.31 17.65 -9.64
N VAL A 262 7.21 17.31 -8.99
CA VAL A 262 7.12 16.30 -7.93
C VAL A 262 6.44 15.05 -8.49
N ALA A 263 7.14 13.93 -8.49
CA ALA A 263 6.54 12.65 -8.83
C ALA A 263 5.92 12.02 -7.56
N ILE A 264 4.63 11.74 -7.63
CA ILE A 264 3.86 11.00 -6.64
C ILE A 264 3.76 9.57 -7.18
N SER A 265 4.71 8.71 -6.79
CA SER A 265 4.82 7.37 -7.39
C SER A 265 4.61 6.30 -6.34
N HIS A 266 3.42 5.72 -6.36
CA HIS A 266 3.06 4.65 -5.44
C HIS A 266 3.80 3.36 -5.81
N GLY A 267 4.95 3.11 -5.19
CA GLY A 267 5.86 1.98 -5.43
C GLY A 267 7.11 2.11 -4.59
N GLY A 268 7.86 1.02 -4.47
CA GLY A 268 9.16 0.95 -3.81
C GLY A 268 10.35 1.13 -4.76
N LEU A 269 11.53 0.68 -4.31
CA LEU A 269 12.77 0.70 -5.06
C LEU A 269 13.19 -0.71 -5.48
N ASP A 270 13.55 -0.88 -6.75
CA ASP A 270 14.08 -2.13 -7.30
C ASP A 270 15.01 -1.80 -8.48
N ASP A 271 16.25 -2.32 -8.47
CA ASP A 271 17.25 -2.16 -9.52
C ASP A 271 17.40 -3.40 -10.42
N SER A 272 16.54 -4.42 -10.26
CA SER A 272 16.44 -5.57 -11.17
C SER A 272 16.29 -5.11 -12.62
N PRO A 273 16.64 -5.92 -13.63
CA PRO A 273 16.50 -5.53 -15.02
C PRO A 273 15.12 -4.93 -15.33
N TYR A 274 15.11 -3.74 -15.90
CA TYR A 274 13.89 -2.97 -16.12
C TYR A 274 12.85 -3.74 -16.94
N SER A 275 11.62 -3.73 -16.45
CA SER A 275 10.42 -4.15 -17.18
C SER A 275 9.35 -3.05 -17.06
N PRO A 276 8.61 -2.74 -18.14
CA PRO A 276 7.47 -1.80 -18.06
C PRO A 276 6.35 -2.25 -17.11
N SER A 277 6.32 -3.52 -16.75
CA SER A 277 5.35 -4.09 -15.80
C SER A 277 5.91 -4.26 -14.38
N MET A 278 7.14 -3.78 -14.08
CA MET A 278 7.71 -3.97 -12.75
C MET A 278 6.90 -3.21 -11.67
N GLU A 279 6.78 -3.83 -10.50
CA GLU A 279 6.03 -3.33 -9.36
C GLU A 279 6.68 -2.08 -8.74
N ASN A 280 7.99 -2.13 -8.51
CA ASN A 280 8.73 -1.13 -7.72
C ASN A 280 9.69 -0.30 -8.59
N GLY A 281 9.16 0.39 -9.62
CA GLY A 281 9.95 1.06 -10.66
C GLY A 281 10.63 2.37 -10.28
N ASN A 282 10.59 2.82 -9.03
CA ASN A 282 11.00 4.18 -8.64
C ASN A 282 12.52 4.43 -8.73
N TRP A 283 13.33 3.37 -8.64
CA TRP A 283 14.77 3.51 -8.91
C TRP A 283 15.06 3.92 -10.36
N TYR A 284 14.26 3.45 -11.31
CA TYR A 284 14.33 3.87 -12.72
C TYR A 284 13.66 5.23 -12.94
N LEU A 285 12.56 5.51 -12.26
CA LEU A 285 11.88 6.80 -12.32
C LEU A 285 12.81 7.95 -11.91
N SER A 286 13.62 7.76 -10.87
CA SER A 286 14.56 8.78 -10.38
C SER A 286 15.64 9.17 -11.39
N LYS A 287 15.82 8.40 -12.48
CA LYS A 287 16.75 8.70 -13.58
C LYS A 287 16.11 9.50 -14.72
N VAL A 288 14.80 9.71 -14.66
CA VAL A 288 14.10 10.53 -15.67
C VAL A 288 14.43 12.00 -15.44
N ALA A 289 14.99 12.62 -16.48
CA ALA A 289 15.38 14.03 -16.41
C ALA A 289 14.17 14.95 -16.16
N GLY A 290 14.33 15.90 -15.27
CA GLY A 290 13.31 16.90 -14.98
C GLY A 290 12.41 16.58 -13.79
N ILE A 291 12.59 15.48 -13.09
CA ILE A 291 11.97 15.19 -11.80
C ILE A 291 12.84 15.82 -10.70
N ASP A 292 12.25 16.63 -9.84
CA ASP A 292 12.94 17.39 -8.79
C ASP A 292 12.79 16.79 -7.40
N ALA A 293 11.68 16.10 -7.14
CA ALA A 293 11.42 15.39 -5.89
C ALA A 293 10.50 14.18 -6.16
N MET A 294 10.60 13.17 -5.32
CA MET A 294 9.73 11.99 -5.36
C MET A 294 9.10 11.72 -4.00
N LEU A 295 7.81 11.45 -4.02
CA LEU A 295 7.05 10.86 -2.92
C LEU A 295 6.79 9.41 -3.31
N ILE A 296 7.22 8.45 -2.48
CA ILE A 296 7.11 7.02 -2.77
C ILE A 296 6.42 6.26 -1.63
N GLY A 297 5.85 5.08 -1.90
CA GLY A 297 5.03 4.34 -0.93
C GLY A 297 5.04 2.83 -1.17
N HIS A 298 3.89 2.18 -0.95
CA HIS A 298 3.61 0.78 -1.27
C HIS A 298 4.38 -0.26 -0.42
N SER A 299 5.69 -0.10 -0.25
CA SER A 299 6.51 -1.03 0.53
C SER A 299 6.48 -0.79 2.05
N HIS A 300 5.72 0.22 2.50
CA HIS A 300 5.47 0.55 3.91
C HIS A 300 6.74 0.79 4.74
N GLN A 301 7.80 1.29 4.14
CA GLN A 301 9.07 1.54 4.80
C GLN A 301 9.21 3.02 5.20
N ILE A 302 10.26 3.32 5.98
CA ILE A 302 10.61 4.69 6.35
C ILE A 302 11.85 5.10 5.55
N PHE A 303 11.70 6.13 4.70
CA PHE A 303 12.82 6.72 3.98
C PHE A 303 12.72 8.26 4.00
N PRO A 304 13.80 9.00 4.36
CA PRO A 304 15.13 8.49 4.71
C PRO A 304 15.18 7.80 6.08
N ASN A 305 16.10 6.84 6.19
CA ASN A 305 16.42 6.18 7.45
C ASN A 305 17.85 5.61 7.41
N ALA A 306 18.81 6.34 7.97
CA ALA A 306 20.21 5.97 7.98
C ALA A 306 20.48 4.61 8.68
N ALA A 307 19.66 4.24 9.67
CA ALA A 307 19.78 3.00 10.42
C ALA A 307 19.05 1.81 9.78
N SER A 308 18.36 2.02 8.63
CA SER A 308 17.59 0.96 8.01
C SER A 308 18.47 -0.19 7.51
N ALA A 309 18.02 -1.42 7.81
CA ALA A 309 18.59 -2.67 7.29
C ALA A 309 17.94 -3.11 5.95
N VAL A 310 16.95 -2.38 5.45
CA VAL A 310 16.22 -2.69 4.21
C VAL A 310 17.20 -2.73 3.03
N ALA A 311 17.26 -3.87 2.33
CA ALA A 311 18.23 -4.09 1.24
C ALA A 311 18.08 -3.07 0.11
N GLN A 312 16.85 -2.70 -0.23
CA GLN A 312 16.52 -1.73 -1.27
C GLN A 312 17.06 -0.32 -0.99
N PHE A 313 17.37 0.00 0.27
CA PHE A 313 17.97 1.28 0.63
C PHE A 313 19.51 1.28 0.53
N ASN A 314 20.10 0.15 0.16
CA ASN A 314 21.54 0.01 -0.10
C ASN A 314 21.83 -0.14 -1.60
N LEU A 315 20.84 0.09 -2.49
CA LEU A 315 21.01 0.05 -3.94
C LEU A 315 21.95 1.15 -4.43
N PRO A 316 22.64 0.95 -5.59
CA PRO A 316 23.48 1.98 -6.18
C PRO A 316 22.71 3.28 -6.42
N GLY A 317 23.28 4.41 -5.99
CA GLY A 317 22.65 5.73 -6.12
C GLY A 317 21.62 6.07 -5.06
N VAL A 318 21.36 5.19 -4.09
CA VAL A 318 20.48 5.47 -2.93
C VAL A 318 21.34 5.94 -1.76
N ASP A 319 21.05 7.16 -1.28
CA ASP A 319 21.60 7.68 -0.03
C ASP A 319 20.49 7.72 1.03
N LYS A 320 20.43 6.68 1.86
CA LYS A 320 19.42 6.53 2.90
C LYS A 320 19.58 7.48 4.08
N ALA A 321 20.71 8.16 4.20
CA ALA A 321 20.94 9.16 5.24
C ALA A 321 20.52 10.55 4.75
N ALA A 322 20.88 10.92 3.53
CA ALA A 322 20.49 12.19 2.91
C ALA A 322 19.08 12.18 2.32
N GLY A 323 18.43 11.02 2.16
CA GLY A 323 17.10 10.90 1.59
C GLY A 323 17.09 11.16 0.09
N THR A 324 18.04 10.58 -0.68
CA THR A 324 18.05 10.76 -2.13
C THR A 324 18.15 9.43 -2.88
N VAL A 325 17.51 9.38 -4.04
CA VAL A 325 17.60 8.27 -4.99
C VAL A 325 18.14 8.85 -6.31
N ASN A 326 19.33 8.42 -6.74
CA ASN A 326 20.06 8.99 -7.89
C ASN A 326 20.16 10.55 -7.83
N GLY A 327 20.30 11.11 -6.63
CA GLY A 327 20.39 12.54 -6.39
C GLY A 327 19.04 13.29 -6.45
N VAL A 328 17.91 12.58 -6.51
CA VAL A 328 16.56 13.15 -6.39
C VAL A 328 16.10 13.04 -4.94
N PRO A 329 15.76 14.16 -4.26
CA PRO A 329 15.16 14.16 -2.94
C PRO A 329 13.89 13.28 -2.91
N THR A 330 13.82 12.33 -1.97
CA THR A 330 12.78 11.30 -1.95
C THR A 330 12.35 11.02 -0.52
N THR A 331 11.04 10.86 -0.28
CA THR A 331 10.49 10.38 1.00
C THR A 331 9.60 9.16 0.82
N MET A 332 9.51 8.34 1.88
CA MET A 332 8.49 7.32 2.09
C MET A 332 8.06 7.39 3.56
N ALA A 333 6.83 7.81 3.80
CA ALA A 333 6.33 8.13 5.13
C ALA A 333 5.70 6.93 5.87
N ASN A 334 6.21 5.71 5.65
CA ASN A 334 5.69 4.48 6.27
C ASN A 334 4.23 4.22 5.82
N LEU A 335 3.33 3.95 6.76
CA LEU A 335 1.90 3.69 6.52
C LEU A 335 1.04 4.23 7.67
N TRP A 336 -0.29 4.30 7.46
CA TRP A 336 -1.34 4.55 8.46
C TRP A 336 -1.21 5.89 9.21
N GLY A 337 -0.49 6.87 8.64
CA GLY A 337 -0.25 8.14 9.32
C GLY A 337 0.76 8.05 10.48
N LYS A 338 1.59 6.99 10.54
CA LYS A 338 2.67 6.84 11.53
C LYS A 338 3.78 7.88 11.37
N HIS A 339 4.01 8.33 10.14
CA HIS A 339 5.02 9.32 9.79
C HIS A 339 4.47 10.38 8.84
N LEU A 340 5.18 11.49 8.79
CA LEU A 340 5.04 12.55 7.79
C LEU A 340 6.36 12.68 7.05
N GLY A 341 6.35 12.54 5.71
CA GLY A 341 7.49 12.86 4.87
C GLY A 341 7.63 14.37 4.72
N VAL A 342 8.84 14.89 4.77
CA VAL A 342 9.12 16.32 4.63
C VAL A 342 10.32 16.50 3.72
N ILE A 343 10.13 17.15 2.56
CA ILE A 343 11.22 17.58 1.67
C ILE A 343 11.27 19.11 1.68
N GLY A 344 12.25 19.67 2.36
CA GLY A 344 12.48 21.12 2.42
C GLY A 344 13.28 21.60 1.22
N LEU A 345 12.61 21.94 0.11
CA LEU A 345 13.24 22.45 -1.11
C LEU A 345 13.70 23.88 -0.92
N HIS A 346 15.00 24.11 -1.04
CA HIS A 346 15.55 25.48 -1.08
C HIS A 346 15.59 25.96 -2.52
N LEU A 347 14.93 27.09 -2.78
CA LEU A 347 14.69 27.63 -4.11
C LEU A 347 15.47 28.93 -4.32
N ASN A 348 16.12 29.08 -5.48
CA ASN A 348 16.76 30.28 -5.96
C ASN A 348 16.07 30.73 -7.26
N TRP A 349 15.72 32.02 -7.35
CA TRP A 349 15.19 32.62 -8.57
C TRP A 349 16.33 33.08 -9.49
N ASP A 350 16.43 32.48 -10.68
CA ASP A 350 17.49 32.79 -11.65
C ASP A 350 17.16 34.01 -12.57
N GLY A 351 15.96 34.54 -12.47
CA GLY A 351 15.42 35.59 -13.33
C GLY A 351 14.33 35.09 -14.29
N ALA A 352 14.20 33.77 -14.48
CA ALA A 352 13.19 33.16 -15.32
C ALA A 352 12.42 32.04 -14.59
N HIS A 353 13.12 31.24 -13.81
CA HIS A 353 12.60 30.04 -13.15
C HIS A 353 13.09 29.93 -11.70
N TRP A 354 12.32 29.24 -10.87
CA TRP A 354 12.77 28.77 -9.58
C TRP A 354 13.64 27.52 -9.77
N VAL A 355 14.87 27.57 -9.29
CA VAL A 355 15.87 26.50 -9.36
C VAL A 355 16.15 25.96 -7.96
N ILE A 356 16.17 24.63 -7.82
CA ILE A 356 16.43 23.98 -6.54
C ILE A 356 17.91 23.95 -6.22
N ASP A 357 18.28 24.47 -5.05
CA ASP A 357 19.60 24.25 -4.46
C ASP A 357 19.62 22.89 -3.74
N LYS A 358 20.10 21.89 -4.45
CA LYS A 358 20.18 20.52 -3.95
C LYS A 358 21.05 20.38 -2.69
N LYS A 359 22.04 21.26 -2.50
CA LYS A 359 22.93 21.19 -1.32
C LYS A 359 22.26 21.68 -0.03
N ARG A 360 21.25 22.53 -0.16
CA ARG A 360 20.47 23.08 0.96
C ARG A 360 19.12 22.40 1.15
N THR A 361 18.73 21.52 0.23
CA THR A 361 17.51 20.73 0.33
C THR A 361 17.67 19.70 1.45
N THR A 362 16.65 19.59 2.30
CA THR A 362 16.58 18.64 3.42
C THR A 362 15.50 17.61 3.17
N VAL A 363 15.69 16.39 3.65
CA VAL A 363 14.70 15.31 3.58
C VAL A 363 14.59 14.62 4.91
N GLU A 364 13.38 14.45 5.41
CA GLU A 364 13.09 13.83 6.71
C GLU A 364 11.84 12.96 6.65
N ALA A 365 11.77 11.95 7.52
CA ALA A 365 10.55 11.22 7.84
C ALA A 365 10.26 11.41 9.34
N ARG A 366 9.24 12.19 9.69
CA ARG A 366 8.91 12.60 11.07
C ARG A 366 7.88 11.65 11.66
N GLY A 367 8.25 10.94 12.74
CA GLY A 367 7.37 9.96 13.39
C GLY A 367 6.33 10.58 14.32
N ALA A 368 5.16 9.95 14.42
CA ALA A 368 4.18 10.24 15.45
C ALA A 368 4.70 9.84 16.84
N GLN A 369 5.56 8.81 16.93
CA GLN A 369 6.30 8.48 18.15
C GLN A 369 7.47 9.44 18.31
N GLN A 370 7.60 10.02 19.50
CA GLN A 370 8.66 10.97 19.87
C GLN A 370 9.87 10.23 20.45
N ALA A 371 11.01 10.91 20.59
CA ALA A 371 12.24 10.33 21.12
C ALA A 371 12.10 9.78 22.56
N ASP A 372 11.20 10.35 23.37
CA ASP A 372 10.87 9.90 24.72
C ASP A 372 9.87 8.73 24.76
N LYS A 373 9.59 8.12 23.59
CA LYS A 373 8.60 7.06 23.37
C LYS A 373 7.14 7.47 23.56
N SER A 374 6.84 8.73 23.87
CA SER A 374 5.48 9.27 23.81
C SER A 374 4.99 9.40 22.36
N PHE A 375 3.69 9.57 22.18
CA PHE A 375 3.11 9.85 20.88
C PHE A 375 2.54 11.26 20.82
N VAL A 376 2.58 11.89 19.64
CA VAL A 376 1.90 13.16 19.44
C VAL A 376 0.40 13.00 19.71
N ALA A 377 -0.24 14.07 20.19
CA ALA A 377 -1.68 14.06 20.44
C ALA A 377 -2.46 13.91 19.13
N ALA A 378 -3.61 13.27 19.17
CA ALA A 378 -4.58 13.29 18.09
C ALA A 378 -5.16 14.69 17.91
N ASP A 379 -5.41 15.12 16.69
CA ASP A 379 -6.10 16.37 16.40
C ASP A 379 -7.59 16.26 16.74
N PRO A 380 -8.11 17.08 17.64
CA PRO A 380 -9.51 16.97 18.07
C PRO A 380 -10.51 17.33 16.97
N GLY A 381 -10.12 18.17 16.00
CA GLY A 381 -10.95 18.51 14.84
C GLY A 381 -11.16 17.29 13.94
N VAL A 382 -10.10 16.53 13.69
CA VAL A 382 -10.18 15.27 12.93
C VAL A 382 -11.06 14.25 13.65
N VAL A 383 -10.88 14.07 14.96
CA VAL A 383 -11.70 13.13 15.77
C VAL A 383 -13.19 13.50 15.70
N ALA A 384 -13.52 14.78 15.88
CA ALA A 384 -14.90 15.26 15.82
C ALA A 384 -15.54 15.09 14.43
N LEU A 385 -14.74 15.30 13.36
CA LEU A 385 -15.22 15.27 11.97
C LEU A 385 -15.76 13.90 11.55
N VAL A 386 -15.23 12.80 12.10
CA VAL A 386 -15.59 11.42 11.73
C VAL A 386 -16.26 10.64 12.85
N ALA A 387 -16.68 11.30 13.94
CA ALA A 387 -17.23 10.65 15.13
C ALA A 387 -18.47 9.78 14.82
N ARG A 388 -19.33 10.21 13.90
CA ARG A 388 -20.52 9.46 13.48
C ARG A 388 -20.16 8.16 12.78
N GLU A 389 -19.27 8.23 11.81
CA GLU A 389 -18.81 7.09 11.02
C GLU A 389 -18.01 6.11 11.89
N HIS A 390 -17.20 6.62 12.80
CA HIS A 390 -16.48 5.85 13.80
C HIS A 390 -17.44 5.03 14.69
N ALA A 391 -18.44 5.68 15.28
CA ALA A 391 -19.42 5.00 16.12
C ALA A 391 -20.23 3.94 15.35
N ALA A 392 -20.62 4.23 14.11
CA ALA A 392 -21.33 3.29 13.24
C ALA A 392 -20.46 2.07 12.89
N THR A 393 -19.17 2.28 12.63
CA THR A 393 -18.22 1.19 12.37
C THR A 393 -18.04 0.30 13.59
N ILE A 394 -17.90 0.88 14.80
CA ILE A 394 -17.83 0.10 16.04
C ILE A 394 -19.07 -0.78 16.22
N ALA A 395 -20.25 -0.24 15.95
CA ALA A 395 -21.49 -1.01 16.03
C ALA A 395 -21.51 -2.18 15.03
N TYR A 396 -21.06 -1.93 13.81
CA TYR A 396 -20.96 -2.95 12.75
C TYR A 396 -20.01 -4.08 13.13
N VAL A 397 -18.79 -3.76 13.55
CA VAL A 397 -17.77 -4.80 13.82
C VAL A 397 -18.09 -5.66 15.05
N LYS A 398 -19.00 -5.23 15.90
CA LYS A 398 -19.53 -6.01 17.03
C LYS A 398 -20.61 -7.02 16.64
N THR A 399 -21.03 -7.09 15.37
CA THR A 399 -22.07 -8.05 14.93
C THR A 399 -21.60 -9.50 15.16
N PRO A 400 -22.34 -10.34 15.91
CA PRO A 400 -21.95 -11.71 16.22
C PRO A 400 -21.87 -12.60 14.98
N VAL A 401 -20.88 -13.51 14.93
CA VAL A 401 -20.69 -14.48 13.83
C VAL A 401 -20.58 -15.93 14.31
N GLY A 402 -20.26 -16.19 15.59
CA GLY A 402 -20.10 -17.53 16.16
C GLY A 402 -19.40 -17.52 17.50
N GLU A 403 -18.76 -18.63 17.86
CA GLU A 403 -17.96 -18.78 19.09
C GLU A 403 -16.66 -19.55 18.82
N SER A 404 -15.65 -19.37 19.65
CA SER A 404 -14.44 -20.20 19.68
C SER A 404 -14.16 -20.71 21.07
N ALA A 405 -13.89 -22.01 21.19
CA ALA A 405 -13.49 -22.63 22.44
C ALA A 405 -11.99 -22.44 22.76
N PHE A 406 -11.22 -21.81 21.86
CA PHE A 406 -9.77 -21.59 22.02
C PHE A 406 -9.37 -20.20 21.50
N ARG A 407 -8.22 -19.72 21.98
CA ARG A 407 -7.63 -18.45 21.54
C ARG A 407 -6.95 -18.64 20.18
N MET A 408 -7.14 -17.68 19.28
CA MET A 408 -6.51 -17.62 17.95
C MET A 408 -5.55 -16.43 17.93
N SER A 409 -4.23 -16.70 17.82
CA SER A 409 -3.22 -15.65 17.84
C SER A 409 -2.07 -15.92 16.87
N SER A 410 -1.38 -14.85 16.48
CA SER A 410 -0.27 -14.87 15.51
C SER A 410 1.10 -14.53 16.11
N TYR A 411 1.22 -14.38 17.44
CA TYR A 411 2.46 -13.93 18.10
C TYR A 411 3.71 -14.72 17.73
N PHE A 412 3.59 -16.00 17.39
CA PHE A 412 4.70 -16.90 17.06
C PHE A 412 4.54 -17.52 15.67
N ALA A 413 3.83 -16.83 14.77
CA ALA A 413 3.61 -17.31 13.39
C ALA A 413 4.92 -17.49 12.61
N ASP A 414 5.97 -16.74 12.98
CA ASP A 414 7.28 -16.82 12.34
C ASP A 414 8.11 -18.04 12.79
N VAL A 415 7.69 -18.77 13.81
CA VAL A 415 8.47 -19.91 14.35
C VAL A 415 7.65 -21.19 14.51
N GLY A 416 6.39 -21.19 14.08
CA GLY A 416 5.55 -22.38 14.11
C GLY A 416 4.14 -22.16 13.57
N ASP A 417 3.42 -23.25 13.43
CA ASP A 417 2.03 -23.26 12.97
C ASP A 417 1.12 -22.74 14.09
N VAL A 418 0.42 -21.66 13.85
CA VAL A 418 -0.36 -20.94 14.87
C VAL A 418 -1.86 -20.98 14.61
N SER A 419 -2.62 -20.80 15.69
CA SER A 419 -4.08 -20.90 15.67
C SER A 419 -4.79 -19.78 14.90
N ALA A 420 -4.13 -18.65 14.58
CA ALA A 420 -4.75 -17.60 13.79
C ALA A 420 -4.92 -17.97 12.31
N ILE A 421 -4.01 -18.78 11.74
CA ILE A 421 -4.02 -19.14 10.31
C ILE A 421 -4.90 -20.36 10.04
N ALA A 422 -5.02 -21.27 11.01
CA ALA A 422 -5.72 -22.53 10.84
C ALA A 422 -7.20 -22.40 10.39
N PRO A 423 -8.05 -21.55 11.01
CA PRO A 423 -9.43 -21.34 10.55
C PRO A 423 -9.53 -20.75 9.14
N VAL A 424 -8.57 -19.90 8.76
CA VAL A 424 -8.49 -19.29 7.42
C VAL A 424 -8.25 -20.38 6.39
N ASN A 425 -7.20 -21.20 6.59
CA ASN A 425 -6.88 -22.30 5.68
C ASN A 425 -8.01 -23.34 5.62
N ALA A 426 -8.65 -23.67 6.75
CA ALA A 426 -9.77 -24.58 6.79
C ALA A 426 -10.99 -24.07 5.99
N ALA A 427 -11.35 -22.79 6.16
CA ALA A 427 -12.46 -22.18 5.45
C ALA A 427 -12.21 -22.12 3.93
N GLN A 428 -11.01 -21.74 3.51
CA GLN A 428 -10.60 -21.70 2.10
C GLN A 428 -10.62 -23.11 1.48
N THR A 429 -10.04 -24.10 2.17
CA THR A 429 -10.02 -25.50 1.72
C THR A 429 -11.44 -26.05 1.55
N ASP A 430 -12.32 -25.84 2.54
CA ASP A 430 -13.71 -26.32 2.51
C ASP A 430 -14.50 -25.69 1.35
N TYR A 431 -14.36 -24.37 1.15
CA TYR A 431 -15.01 -23.67 0.04
C TYR A 431 -14.55 -24.21 -1.32
N VAL A 432 -13.23 -24.28 -1.54
CA VAL A 432 -12.66 -24.74 -2.81
C VAL A 432 -12.99 -26.21 -3.07
N ALA A 433 -12.91 -27.09 -2.06
CA ALA A 433 -13.27 -28.48 -2.21
C ALA A 433 -14.73 -28.69 -2.63
N ARG A 434 -15.67 -27.95 -2.00
CA ARG A 434 -17.09 -27.97 -2.40
C ARG A 434 -17.31 -27.43 -3.81
N TYR A 435 -16.65 -26.33 -4.16
CA TYR A 435 -16.78 -25.72 -5.49
C TYR A 435 -16.24 -26.65 -6.58
N VAL A 436 -15.05 -27.22 -6.39
CA VAL A 436 -14.42 -28.14 -7.33
C VAL A 436 -15.30 -29.37 -7.56
N LYS A 437 -15.81 -29.95 -6.48
CA LYS A 437 -16.70 -31.14 -6.57
C LYS A 437 -17.98 -30.82 -7.37
N ALA A 438 -18.54 -29.63 -7.23
CA ALA A 438 -19.78 -29.27 -7.87
C ALA A 438 -19.62 -28.77 -9.32
N ASN A 439 -18.55 -28.04 -9.62
CA ASN A 439 -18.42 -27.25 -10.85
C ASN A 439 -17.22 -27.64 -11.73
N LEU A 440 -16.21 -28.35 -11.18
CA LEU A 440 -14.98 -28.72 -11.89
C LEU A 440 -14.69 -30.23 -11.73
N PRO A 441 -15.57 -31.11 -12.23
CA PRO A 441 -15.48 -32.57 -12.00
C PRO A 441 -14.16 -33.16 -12.51
N GLN A 442 -13.51 -32.57 -13.49
CA GLN A 442 -12.21 -32.97 -14.02
C GLN A 442 -11.07 -32.85 -12.97
N TYR A 443 -11.26 -32.05 -11.93
CA TYR A 443 -10.31 -31.87 -10.83
C TYR A 443 -10.77 -32.48 -9.50
N ALA A 444 -11.95 -33.12 -9.45
CA ALA A 444 -12.56 -33.59 -8.20
C ALA A 444 -11.73 -34.66 -7.45
N ALA A 445 -10.81 -35.36 -8.14
CA ALA A 445 -9.91 -36.35 -7.55
C ALA A 445 -8.62 -35.73 -6.98
N LEU A 446 -8.33 -34.47 -7.28
CA LEU A 446 -7.11 -33.81 -6.80
C LEU A 446 -7.25 -33.38 -5.34
N PRO A 447 -6.19 -33.50 -4.54
CA PRO A 447 -6.19 -32.98 -3.17
C PRO A 447 -6.25 -31.47 -3.17
N VAL A 448 -7.07 -30.93 -2.27
CA VAL A 448 -7.21 -29.48 -2.05
C VAL A 448 -6.41 -29.09 -0.82
N LEU A 449 -5.46 -28.21 -0.98
CA LEU A 449 -4.67 -27.56 0.05
C LEU A 449 -5.09 -26.09 0.15
N SER A 450 -4.61 -25.38 1.17
CA SER A 450 -4.73 -23.93 1.28
C SER A 450 -3.42 -23.33 1.77
N MET A 451 -3.04 -22.20 1.20
CA MET A 451 -1.90 -21.39 1.59
C MET A 451 -2.38 -20.02 2.05
N ALA A 452 -2.02 -19.65 3.26
CA ALA A 452 -2.28 -18.32 3.82
C ALA A 452 -1.11 -17.91 4.73
N SER A 453 -0.96 -16.59 4.92
CA SER A 453 0.00 -15.99 5.82
C SER A 453 -0.70 -15.32 7.00
N ALA A 454 0.03 -15.11 8.10
CA ALA A 454 -0.37 -14.21 9.16
C ALA A 454 -0.15 -12.78 8.68
N PHE A 455 -1.22 -12.05 8.35
CA PHE A 455 -1.10 -10.65 7.91
C PHE A 455 -0.56 -9.72 8.99
N LYS A 456 -0.74 -10.10 10.25
CA LYS A 456 -0.31 -9.36 11.44
C LYS A 456 0.58 -10.28 12.28
N SER A 457 1.89 -10.11 12.19
CA SER A 457 2.90 -10.90 12.92
C SER A 457 4.06 -10.04 13.47
N GLY A 458 3.79 -8.74 13.70
CA GLY A 458 4.78 -7.81 14.25
C GLY A 458 5.54 -6.99 13.21
N PHE A 459 5.33 -7.25 11.90
CA PHE A 459 6.01 -6.52 10.81
C PHE A 459 5.78 -4.99 10.88
N SER A 460 4.57 -4.58 11.21
CA SER A 460 4.20 -3.16 11.33
C SER A 460 4.37 -2.58 12.74
N GLY A 461 4.93 -3.34 13.67
CA GLY A 461 5.23 -2.91 15.05
C GLY A 461 4.67 -3.84 16.13
N VAL A 462 4.99 -3.54 17.40
CA VAL A 462 4.69 -4.40 18.56
C VAL A 462 3.20 -4.69 18.79
N ASN A 463 2.31 -3.86 18.26
CA ASN A 463 0.86 -4.05 18.34
C ASN A 463 0.27 -4.76 17.11
N ASP A 464 1.09 -5.08 16.13
CA ASP A 464 0.67 -5.68 14.86
C ASP A 464 0.57 -7.21 14.95
N TYR A 465 -0.36 -7.69 15.79
CA TYR A 465 -0.67 -9.10 15.94
C TYR A 465 -2.17 -9.34 15.97
N THR A 466 -2.60 -10.46 15.38
CA THR A 466 -3.94 -11.02 15.58
C THR A 466 -4.00 -11.66 16.97
N ASP A 467 -5.03 -11.33 17.74
CA ASP A 467 -5.24 -11.88 19.08
C ASP A 467 -6.73 -11.97 19.43
N VAL A 468 -7.37 -13.04 19.03
CA VAL A 468 -8.77 -13.33 19.26
C VAL A 468 -8.93 -14.28 20.44
N ALA A 469 -9.47 -13.81 21.54
CA ALA A 469 -9.72 -14.61 22.75
C ALA A 469 -10.77 -15.72 22.48
N ALA A 470 -10.73 -16.77 23.30
CA ALA A 470 -11.81 -17.74 23.34
C ALA A 470 -13.12 -17.07 23.79
N GLY A 471 -14.25 -17.49 23.26
CA GLY A 471 -15.58 -16.94 23.54
C GLY A 471 -16.34 -16.56 22.28
N LYS A 472 -17.24 -15.58 22.41
CA LYS A 472 -18.07 -15.09 21.30
C LYS A 472 -17.22 -14.42 20.23
N LEU A 473 -17.48 -14.80 18.98
CA LEU A 473 -16.86 -14.19 17.81
C LEU A 473 -17.81 -13.19 17.17
N ALA A 474 -17.27 -12.05 16.78
CA ALA A 474 -17.96 -11.02 16.01
C ALA A 474 -17.20 -10.69 14.71
N MET A 475 -17.74 -9.82 13.89
CA MET A 475 -17.16 -9.43 12.59
C MET A 475 -15.71 -8.94 12.71
N ASN A 476 -15.41 -8.17 13.78
CA ASN A 476 -14.04 -7.69 14.03
C ASN A 476 -13.04 -8.84 14.19
N HIS A 477 -13.43 -9.95 14.82
CA HIS A 477 -12.54 -11.10 15.00
C HIS A 477 -12.25 -11.81 13.67
N ALA A 478 -13.25 -11.97 12.80
CA ALA A 478 -13.02 -12.53 11.46
C ALA A 478 -12.16 -11.60 10.59
N ALA A 479 -12.34 -10.30 10.71
CA ALA A 479 -11.52 -9.31 10.00
C ALA A 479 -10.10 -9.22 10.58
N ASP A 480 -9.89 -9.48 11.87
CA ASP A 480 -8.56 -9.61 12.47
C ASP A 480 -7.81 -10.86 12.01
N LEU A 481 -8.54 -11.95 11.78
CA LEU A 481 -7.97 -13.19 11.20
C LEU A 481 -7.66 -13.06 9.71
N TYR A 482 -8.46 -12.29 8.95
CA TYR A 482 -8.25 -12.04 7.52
C TYR A 482 -8.43 -10.55 7.18
N LEU A 483 -7.32 -9.82 7.19
CA LEU A 483 -7.29 -8.34 7.15
C LEU A 483 -7.80 -7.75 5.83
N TYR A 484 -7.36 -8.32 4.68
CA TYR A 484 -7.63 -7.74 3.36
C TYR A 484 -8.92 -8.26 2.73
N PRO A 485 -9.64 -7.45 1.92
CA PRO A 485 -10.85 -7.88 1.19
C PRO A 485 -10.50 -8.65 -0.10
N ASN A 486 -9.43 -9.47 -0.05
CA ASN A 486 -9.01 -10.29 -1.18
C ASN A 486 -10.09 -11.32 -1.54
N SER A 487 -10.27 -11.57 -2.84
CA SER A 487 -11.12 -12.66 -3.32
C SER A 487 -10.44 -14.02 -3.18
N LEU A 488 -11.24 -15.07 -2.94
CA LEU A 488 -10.75 -16.43 -2.90
C LEU A 488 -10.46 -16.94 -4.31
N TYR A 489 -9.22 -17.36 -4.55
CA TYR A 489 -8.80 -18.01 -5.78
C TYR A 489 -8.32 -19.44 -5.50
N ALA A 490 -8.32 -20.28 -6.52
CA ALA A 490 -7.65 -21.57 -6.46
C ALA A 490 -6.79 -21.78 -7.71
N VAL A 491 -5.58 -22.29 -7.48
CA VAL A 491 -4.62 -22.59 -8.55
C VAL A 491 -4.30 -24.08 -8.58
N LYS A 492 -4.01 -24.61 -9.77
CA LYS A 492 -3.51 -25.99 -9.92
C LYS A 492 -1.99 -25.96 -9.98
N VAL A 493 -1.34 -26.69 -9.07
CA VAL A 493 0.11 -26.80 -9.01
C VAL A 493 0.53 -28.27 -8.96
N ASP A 494 1.72 -28.58 -9.44
CA ASP A 494 2.37 -29.87 -9.21
C ASP A 494 3.23 -29.86 -7.94
N GLY A 495 3.79 -30.98 -7.55
CA GLY A 495 4.66 -31.08 -6.37
C GLY A 495 5.91 -30.21 -6.47
N ALA A 496 6.43 -30.01 -7.67
CA ALA A 496 7.54 -29.07 -7.89
C ALA A 496 7.11 -27.62 -7.63
N GLY A 497 5.96 -27.21 -8.13
CA GLY A 497 5.37 -25.90 -7.89
C GLY A 497 5.01 -25.68 -6.41
N LEU A 498 4.45 -26.71 -5.74
CA LEU A 498 4.18 -26.66 -4.30
C LEU A 498 5.47 -26.46 -3.50
N LYS A 499 6.53 -27.21 -3.82
CA LYS A 499 7.83 -27.04 -3.18
C LYS A 499 8.41 -25.66 -3.44
N ALA A 500 8.36 -25.18 -4.69
CA ALA A 500 8.85 -23.84 -5.05
C ALA A 500 8.10 -22.72 -4.31
N TRP A 501 6.79 -22.87 -4.08
CA TRP A 501 6.00 -21.94 -3.27
C TRP A 501 6.52 -21.88 -1.83
N LEU A 502 6.67 -23.04 -1.18
CA LEU A 502 7.19 -23.13 0.19
C LEU A 502 8.65 -22.62 0.30
N GLU A 503 9.50 -22.90 -0.69
CA GLU A 503 10.87 -22.38 -0.76
C GLU A 503 10.88 -20.86 -0.86
N HIS A 504 9.94 -20.27 -1.62
CA HIS A 504 9.81 -18.82 -1.71
C HIS A 504 9.36 -18.22 -0.36
N SER A 505 8.38 -18.82 0.31
CA SER A 505 7.96 -18.45 1.66
C SER A 505 9.14 -18.52 2.65
N ALA A 506 10.00 -19.53 2.54
CA ALA A 506 11.16 -19.70 3.42
C ALA A 506 12.25 -18.63 3.26
N ARG A 507 12.12 -17.70 2.29
CA ARG A 507 12.95 -16.47 2.20
C ARG A 507 12.74 -15.55 3.39
N HIS A 508 11.67 -15.73 4.14
CA HIS A 508 11.37 -15.02 5.38
C HIS A 508 12.47 -15.15 6.44
N PHE A 509 13.34 -16.14 6.30
CA PHE A 509 14.39 -16.42 7.26
C PHE A 509 15.78 -16.06 6.72
N HIS A 510 16.66 -15.59 7.60
CA HIS A 510 18.09 -15.55 7.32
C HIS A 510 18.68 -16.98 7.25
N THR A 511 19.84 -17.11 6.61
CA THR A 511 20.60 -18.36 6.67
C THR A 511 21.36 -18.40 8.00
N ILE A 512 21.15 -19.46 8.78
CA ILE A 512 21.78 -19.68 10.08
C ILE A 512 23.06 -20.49 9.90
N ASP A 513 24.18 -19.98 10.42
CA ASP A 513 25.43 -20.73 10.51
C ASP A 513 25.47 -21.53 11.83
N PRO A 514 25.41 -22.87 11.80
CA PRO A 514 25.42 -23.67 13.02
C PRO A 514 26.70 -23.51 13.85
N ALA A 515 27.84 -23.10 13.25
CA ALA A 515 29.11 -22.94 13.95
C ALA A 515 29.27 -21.56 14.59
N ASN A 516 28.44 -20.58 14.25
CA ASN A 516 28.52 -19.24 14.83
C ASN A 516 28.01 -19.24 16.29
N SER A 517 28.87 -18.82 17.21
CA SER A 517 28.57 -18.73 18.64
C SER A 517 27.88 -17.43 19.07
N ALA A 518 27.86 -16.41 18.21
CA ALA A 518 27.12 -15.16 18.45
C ALA A 518 25.61 -15.34 18.21
N PRO A 519 24.75 -14.51 18.81
CA PRO A 519 23.32 -14.49 18.47
C PRO A 519 23.11 -14.20 16.98
N GLN A 520 22.20 -14.97 16.35
CA GLN A 520 21.87 -14.83 14.95
C GLN A 520 20.38 -14.51 14.80
N GLU A 521 20.07 -13.41 14.10
CA GLU A 521 18.67 -13.06 13.77
C GLU A 521 18.09 -14.08 12.80
N LEU A 522 16.90 -14.58 13.15
CA LEU A 522 16.19 -15.58 12.34
C LEU A 522 15.42 -14.94 11.20
N ILE A 523 14.74 -13.81 11.46
CA ILE A 523 13.79 -13.20 10.53
C ILE A 523 14.49 -12.17 9.66
N ASP A 524 14.28 -12.25 8.33
CA ASP A 524 14.70 -11.21 7.39
C ASP A 524 13.66 -10.09 7.34
N PRO A 525 13.94 -8.90 7.87
CA PRO A 525 12.99 -7.79 7.92
C PRO A 525 12.69 -7.18 6.54
N SER A 526 13.45 -7.55 5.50
CA SER A 526 13.20 -7.11 4.13
C SER A 526 12.10 -7.94 3.43
N PHE A 527 11.80 -9.13 3.95
CA PHE A 527 10.75 -10.01 3.44
C PHE A 527 9.47 -9.80 4.25
N ALA A 528 8.45 -9.19 3.63
CA ALA A 528 7.20 -8.89 4.31
C ALA A 528 6.51 -10.16 4.83
N SER A 529 6.05 -10.15 6.07
CA SER A 529 5.44 -11.31 6.74
C SER A 529 4.21 -11.85 6.02
N PHE A 530 3.44 -11.00 5.34
CA PHE A 530 2.30 -11.43 4.51
C PHE A 530 2.71 -12.24 3.26
N ASN A 531 4.00 -12.38 2.98
CA ASN A 531 4.55 -13.29 1.97
C ASN A 531 5.06 -14.61 2.59
N PHE A 532 5.00 -14.78 3.91
CA PHE A 532 5.28 -16.06 4.55
C PHE A 532 4.02 -16.94 4.55
N ASP A 533 3.67 -17.49 3.38
CA ASP A 533 2.55 -18.40 3.22
C ASP A 533 2.85 -19.76 3.84
N VAL A 534 1.93 -20.30 4.62
CA VAL A 534 2.01 -21.62 5.21
C VAL A 534 0.74 -22.42 4.93
N ALA A 535 0.90 -23.74 4.79
CA ALA A 535 -0.22 -24.66 4.75
C ALA A 535 -0.51 -25.20 6.14
N THR A 536 -1.74 -25.04 6.61
CA THR A 536 -2.19 -25.58 7.89
C THR A 536 -3.19 -26.70 7.64
N THR A 537 -2.70 -27.91 7.43
CA THR A 537 -3.54 -29.10 7.21
C THR A 537 -2.96 -30.33 7.90
N ALA A 538 -3.84 -31.24 8.33
CA ALA A 538 -3.41 -32.52 8.95
C ALA A 538 -2.63 -33.43 7.99
N GLU A 539 -2.75 -33.24 6.67
CA GLU A 539 -2.26 -34.14 5.66
C GLU A 539 -0.89 -33.77 5.07
N LEU A 540 -0.54 -32.46 5.04
CA LEU A 540 0.75 -31.97 4.55
C LEU A 540 1.71 -31.77 5.72
N ARG A 541 2.96 -32.23 5.55
CA ARG A 541 4.05 -32.03 6.51
C ARG A 541 5.31 -31.63 5.76
N TYR A 542 6.06 -30.69 6.33
CA TYR A 542 7.37 -30.29 5.81
C TYR A 542 8.23 -29.66 6.91
N GLU A 543 9.53 -29.67 6.67
CA GLU A 543 10.51 -29.03 7.54
C GLU A 543 11.18 -27.89 6.77
N ILE A 544 11.54 -26.82 7.51
CA ILE A 544 12.32 -25.70 6.97
C ILE A 544 13.74 -25.76 7.57
N ASP A 545 14.72 -26.11 6.76
CA ASP A 545 16.14 -26.11 7.13
C ASP A 545 16.75 -24.72 6.85
N VAL A 546 16.78 -23.88 7.87
CA VAL A 546 17.31 -22.50 7.78
C VAL A 546 18.84 -22.45 7.65
N THR A 547 19.55 -23.59 7.74
CA THR A 547 21.00 -23.64 7.48
C THR A 547 21.34 -23.79 6.00
N LYS A 548 20.33 -24.13 5.18
CA LYS A 548 20.50 -24.31 3.75
C LYS A 548 20.35 -22.99 2.99
N PRO A 549 20.99 -22.89 1.81
CA PRO A 549 20.77 -21.75 0.95
C PRO A 549 19.34 -21.67 0.46
N LEU A 550 18.92 -20.47 0.02
CA LEU A 550 17.61 -20.23 -0.58
C LEU A 550 17.34 -21.22 -1.74
N GLY A 551 16.13 -21.76 -1.81
CA GLY A 551 15.70 -22.75 -2.79
C GLY A 551 16.04 -24.21 -2.41
N GLN A 552 16.65 -24.46 -1.24
CA GLN A 552 16.99 -25.79 -0.75
C GLN A 552 16.53 -26.03 0.70
N ARG A 553 15.69 -25.14 1.23
CA ARG A 553 15.28 -25.14 2.65
C ARG A 553 14.14 -26.08 2.97
N ILE A 554 13.28 -26.36 1.99
CA ILE A 554 12.13 -27.26 2.20
C ILE A 554 12.58 -28.71 2.09
N VAL A 555 12.56 -29.39 3.25
CA VAL A 555 12.95 -30.79 3.39
C VAL A 555 11.77 -31.58 3.98
N GLN A 556 11.82 -32.93 3.88
CA GLN A 556 10.80 -33.84 4.41
C GLN A 556 9.36 -33.49 3.97
N LEU A 557 9.18 -32.94 2.74
CA LEU A 557 7.86 -32.60 2.22
C LEU A 557 7.06 -33.87 1.96
N THR A 558 5.99 -34.09 2.74
CA THR A 558 5.14 -35.30 2.66
C THR A 558 3.66 -34.92 2.60
N TYR A 559 2.89 -35.72 1.86
CA TYR A 559 1.42 -35.65 1.85
C TYR A 559 0.85 -37.01 2.25
N ARG A 560 -0.02 -37.03 3.28
CA ARG A 560 -0.57 -38.28 3.88
C ARG A 560 0.51 -39.29 4.24
N GLY A 561 1.62 -38.80 4.79
CA GLY A 561 2.76 -39.62 5.23
C GLY A 561 3.64 -40.20 4.11
N LYS A 562 3.41 -39.84 2.84
CA LYS A 562 4.26 -40.19 1.70
C LYS A 562 5.01 -39.00 1.16
N PRO A 563 6.27 -39.14 0.72
CA PRO A 563 6.97 -38.04 0.04
C PRO A 563 6.15 -37.49 -1.13
N VAL A 564 6.11 -36.19 -1.27
CA VAL A 564 5.47 -35.54 -2.42
C VAL A 564 6.32 -35.75 -3.65
N GLU A 565 5.74 -36.40 -4.66
CA GLU A 565 6.38 -36.54 -5.97
C GLU A 565 6.28 -35.22 -6.76
N MET A 566 7.32 -34.87 -7.53
CA MET A 566 7.38 -33.60 -8.23
C MET A 566 6.26 -33.40 -9.25
N GLY A 567 5.76 -34.50 -9.85
CA GLY A 567 4.61 -34.47 -10.78
C GLY A 567 3.24 -34.69 -10.12
N GLN A 568 3.14 -34.83 -8.80
CA GLN A 568 1.86 -35.00 -8.10
C GLN A 568 1.07 -33.68 -8.14
N GLU A 569 -0.17 -33.74 -8.61
CA GLU A 569 -0.99 -32.53 -8.76
C GLU A 569 -1.82 -32.21 -7.51
N PHE A 570 -1.94 -30.92 -7.23
CA PHE A 570 -2.71 -30.35 -6.12
C PHE A 570 -3.54 -29.16 -6.60
N ILE A 571 -4.64 -28.90 -5.92
CA ILE A 571 -5.34 -27.61 -5.96
C ILE A 571 -4.95 -26.85 -4.70
N VAL A 572 -4.54 -25.61 -4.85
CA VAL A 572 -4.20 -24.74 -3.72
C VAL A 572 -5.14 -23.56 -3.67
N ALA A 573 -5.94 -23.48 -2.61
CA ALA A 573 -6.73 -22.31 -2.27
C ALA A 573 -5.82 -21.19 -1.75
N THR A 574 -6.03 -19.97 -2.24
CA THR A 574 -5.26 -18.78 -1.88
C THR A 574 -6.09 -17.52 -2.17
N ASN A 575 -5.48 -16.37 -2.30
CA ASN A 575 -6.15 -15.14 -2.66
C ASN A 575 -5.79 -14.67 -4.09
N ASN A 576 -6.59 -13.74 -4.61
CA ASN A 576 -6.38 -13.16 -5.94
C ASN A 576 -5.01 -12.51 -6.09
N TYR A 577 -4.52 -11.79 -5.09
CA TYR A 577 -3.20 -11.17 -5.10
C TYR A 577 -2.10 -12.21 -5.34
N ARG A 578 -2.09 -13.29 -4.53
CA ARG A 578 -1.10 -14.36 -4.64
C ARG A 578 -1.20 -15.11 -5.97
N ALA A 579 -2.42 -15.52 -6.36
CA ALA A 579 -2.65 -16.29 -7.59
C ALA A 579 -2.23 -15.53 -8.86
N SER A 580 -2.26 -14.19 -8.83
CA SER A 580 -1.96 -13.32 -9.98
C SER A 580 -0.55 -12.71 -9.97
N GLY A 581 0.38 -13.23 -9.15
CA GLY A 581 1.78 -12.81 -9.17
C GLY A 581 2.25 -12.01 -7.96
N GLY A 582 1.35 -11.61 -7.07
CA GLY A 582 1.69 -10.83 -5.89
C GLY A 582 2.71 -11.51 -4.98
N GLY A 583 3.77 -10.78 -4.60
CA GLY A 583 4.91 -11.29 -3.85
C GLY A 583 5.88 -12.12 -4.69
N SER A 584 5.75 -12.13 -6.03
CA SER A 584 6.67 -12.77 -6.98
C SER A 584 6.89 -14.27 -6.75
N PHE A 585 5.85 -14.99 -6.37
CA PHE A 585 5.91 -16.44 -6.16
C PHE A 585 6.09 -17.18 -7.49
N PRO A 586 7.02 -18.15 -7.57
CA PRO A 586 7.34 -18.85 -8.81
C PRO A 586 6.12 -19.55 -9.44
N GLY A 587 5.84 -19.23 -10.71
CA GLY A 587 4.75 -19.83 -11.49
C GLY A 587 3.35 -19.40 -11.08
N LEU A 588 3.21 -18.37 -10.25
CA LEU A 588 1.92 -17.75 -9.91
C LEU A 588 1.81 -16.41 -10.66
N ASP A 589 1.36 -16.49 -11.90
CA ASP A 589 1.20 -15.37 -12.83
C ASP A 589 -0.23 -15.26 -13.39
N GLY A 590 -1.19 -15.90 -12.70
CA GLY A 590 -2.57 -16.01 -13.12
C GLY A 590 -2.87 -17.19 -14.04
N SER A 591 -1.88 -17.75 -14.76
CA SER A 591 -2.08 -18.83 -15.77
C SER A 591 -2.53 -20.15 -15.17
N ARG A 592 -2.22 -20.40 -13.89
CA ARG A 592 -2.59 -21.63 -13.16
C ARG A 592 -3.92 -21.55 -12.44
N THR A 593 -4.63 -20.44 -12.53
CA THR A 593 -5.92 -20.22 -11.86
C THR A 593 -7.00 -21.09 -12.46
N ILE A 594 -7.64 -21.92 -11.63
CA ILE A 594 -8.78 -22.77 -11.99
C ILE A 594 -10.11 -22.27 -11.41
N LEU A 595 -10.02 -21.38 -10.41
CA LEU A 595 -11.16 -20.71 -9.79
C LEU A 595 -10.76 -19.27 -9.43
N ALA A 596 -11.49 -18.32 -9.98
CA ALA A 596 -11.51 -16.93 -9.58
C ALA A 596 -12.88 -16.63 -8.95
N SER A 597 -13.02 -16.83 -7.63
CA SER A 597 -14.29 -16.62 -6.95
C SER A 597 -14.61 -15.13 -6.82
N PRO A 598 -15.88 -14.72 -6.94
CA PRO A 598 -16.30 -13.37 -6.58
C PRO A 598 -16.33 -13.15 -5.07
N ASP A 599 -16.31 -14.22 -4.26
CA ASP A 599 -16.42 -14.13 -2.81
C ASP A 599 -15.08 -13.69 -2.18
N ALA A 600 -15.15 -12.74 -1.26
CA ALA A 600 -13.99 -12.35 -0.47
C ALA A 600 -13.62 -13.46 0.52
N ASN A 601 -12.33 -13.68 0.73
CA ASN A 601 -11.83 -14.68 1.71
C ASN A 601 -12.38 -14.43 3.12
N ARG A 602 -12.54 -13.17 3.51
CA ARG A 602 -13.15 -12.79 4.80
C ARG A 602 -14.60 -13.25 4.90
N ASP A 603 -15.38 -13.08 3.85
CA ASP A 603 -16.79 -13.52 3.82
C ASP A 603 -16.89 -15.04 3.83
N VAL A 604 -15.98 -15.72 3.13
CA VAL A 604 -15.85 -17.18 3.18
C VAL A 604 -15.55 -17.64 4.61
N LEU A 605 -14.61 -17.00 5.30
CA LEU A 605 -14.30 -17.29 6.71
C LEU A 605 -15.49 -17.03 7.63
N ILE A 606 -16.17 -15.89 7.49
CA ILE A 606 -17.37 -15.54 8.29
C ILE A 606 -18.47 -16.57 8.10
N ASN A 607 -18.76 -16.95 6.85
CA ASN A 607 -19.80 -17.93 6.55
C ASN A 607 -19.44 -19.33 7.07
N TRP A 608 -18.15 -19.69 7.01
CA TRP A 608 -17.64 -20.93 7.56
C TRP A 608 -17.77 -20.96 9.11
N ILE A 609 -17.41 -19.87 9.82
CA ILE A 609 -17.59 -19.72 11.26
C ILE A 609 -19.09 -19.83 11.64
N LYS A 610 -19.97 -19.13 10.89
CA LYS A 610 -21.43 -19.21 11.12
C LYS A 610 -21.97 -20.61 10.96
N ALA A 611 -21.48 -21.37 9.98
CA ALA A 611 -21.90 -22.76 9.74
C ALA A 611 -21.39 -23.70 10.84
N ALA A 612 -20.15 -23.51 11.31
CA ALA A 612 -19.57 -24.28 12.39
C ALA A 612 -20.21 -23.94 13.76
N LYS A 613 -20.75 -22.74 13.92
CA LYS A 613 -21.30 -22.17 15.18
C LYS A 613 -20.25 -22.01 16.27
N THR A 614 -19.53 -23.10 16.61
CA THR A 614 -18.47 -23.11 17.62
C THR A 614 -17.20 -23.76 17.03
N LEU A 615 -16.10 -23.01 17.04
CA LEU A 615 -14.78 -23.53 16.69
C LEU A 615 -14.19 -24.25 17.92
N ASN A 616 -13.66 -25.46 17.72
CA ASN A 616 -12.96 -26.22 18.76
C ASN A 616 -11.51 -26.52 18.34
N LEU A 617 -10.63 -26.63 19.33
CA LEU A 617 -9.18 -26.75 19.09
C LEU A 617 -8.82 -28.01 18.28
N ALA A 618 -9.48 -29.12 18.55
CA ALA A 618 -9.16 -30.39 17.92
C ALA A 618 -9.45 -30.44 16.41
N ALA A 619 -10.53 -29.76 15.98
CA ALA A 619 -10.95 -29.75 14.56
C ALA A 619 -10.51 -28.49 13.81
N HIS A 620 -10.25 -27.39 14.50
CA HIS A 620 -10.08 -26.06 13.87
C HIS A 620 -8.80 -25.34 14.32
N GLY A 621 -7.98 -25.95 15.19
CA GLY A 621 -6.73 -25.39 15.66
C GLY A 621 -5.56 -25.68 14.72
N ALA A 622 -4.38 -25.20 15.09
CA ALA A 622 -3.13 -25.45 14.37
C ALA A 622 -2.84 -26.95 14.23
N ASN A 623 -2.39 -27.37 13.05
CA ASN A 623 -2.17 -28.77 12.70
C ASN A 623 -0.70 -29.20 12.79
N ARG A 624 0.23 -28.29 13.15
CA ARG A 624 1.67 -28.50 13.13
C ARG A 624 2.17 -29.00 11.77
N SER A 625 1.71 -28.35 10.70
CA SER A 625 2.02 -28.74 9.33
C SER A 625 3.49 -28.56 8.99
N TRP A 626 4.16 -27.66 9.70
CA TRP A 626 5.58 -27.38 9.50
C TRP A 626 6.31 -27.12 10.83
N HIS A 627 7.62 -27.32 10.81
CA HIS A 627 8.58 -26.94 11.86
C HIS A 627 9.98 -26.77 11.24
N PHE A 628 10.91 -26.22 12.00
CA PHE A 628 12.31 -26.19 11.56
C PHE A 628 12.94 -27.57 11.57
N ALA A 629 13.82 -27.83 10.60
CA ALA A 629 14.66 -29.01 10.61
C ALA A 629 15.58 -28.97 11.86
N LYS A 630 15.83 -30.14 12.44
CA LYS A 630 16.62 -30.23 13.67
C LYS A 630 18.10 -29.96 13.41
N VAL A 631 18.61 -28.89 13.99
CA VAL A 631 20.01 -28.48 13.88
C VAL A 631 20.52 -27.99 15.22
N LYS A 632 21.71 -28.47 15.61
CA LYS A 632 22.39 -27.97 16.79
C LYS A 632 23.23 -26.73 16.42
N THR A 633 22.96 -25.60 17.04
CA THR A 633 23.71 -24.36 16.84
C THR A 633 24.65 -24.06 18.02
N ALA A 634 25.81 -23.45 17.75
CA ALA A 634 26.76 -23.05 18.76
C ALA A 634 26.32 -21.81 19.56
N GLY A 635 25.58 -20.91 18.90
CA GLY A 635 24.99 -19.70 19.49
C GLY A 635 23.47 -19.70 19.40
N PRO A 636 22.79 -18.78 20.10
CA PRO A 636 21.34 -18.66 20.08
C PRO A 636 20.83 -18.14 18.73
N VAL A 637 19.74 -18.72 18.22
CA VAL A 637 18.98 -18.20 17.10
C VAL A 637 17.83 -17.38 17.65
N VAL A 638 17.78 -16.08 17.33
CA VAL A 638 16.90 -15.13 17.99
C VAL A 638 15.87 -14.54 17.02
N PHE A 639 14.72 -14.17 17.56
CA PHE A 639 13.66 -13.44 16.85
C PHE A 639 12.92 -12.54 17.84
N HIS A 640 12.10 -11.64 17.30
CA HIS A 640 11.38 -10.64 18.08
C HIS A 640 9.88 -10.91 18.01
N SER A 641 9.18 -10.81 19.15
CA SER A 641 7.73 -10.89 19.23
C SER A 641 7.21 -10.06 20.41
N ALA A 642 5.87 -9.95 20.51
CA ALA A 642 5.26 -9.20 21.61
C ALA A 642 5.69 -9.74 22.99
N PRO A 643 5.92 -8.86 23.99
CA PRO A 643 6.29 -9.27 25.34
C PRO A 643 5.17 -10.06 26.04
N ASP A 644 5.53 -10.88 27.02
CA ASP A 644 4.61 -11.63 27.91
C ASP A 644 3.70 -12.62 27.20
N LYS A 645 4.08 -13.11 26.00
CA LYS A 645 3.27 -14.03 25.18
C LYS A 645 3.77 -15.48 25.15
N LEU A 646 4.89 -15.82 25.81
CA LEU A 646 5.50 -17.15 25.76
C LEU A 646 4.54 -18.31 26.08
N ALA A 647 3.57 -18.09 26.98
CA ALA A 647 2.56 -19.08 27.31
C ALA A 647 1.68 -19.46 26.10
N LEU A 648 1.49 -18.55 25.15
CA LEU A 648 0.70 -18.78 23.94
C LEU A 648 1.46 -19.64 22.92
N ALA A 649 2.78 -19.54 22.85
CA ALA A 649 3.61 -20.47 22.06
C ALA A 649 3.41 -21.91 22.54
N LYS A 650 3.55 -22.13 23.85
CA LYS A 650 3.35 -23.46 24.48
C LYS A 650 1.94 -24.01 24.26
N ALA A 651 0.92 -23.16 24.33
CA ALA A 651 -0.48 -23.55 24.15
C ALA A 651 -0.76 -24.12 22.72
N VAL A 652 0.02 -23.74 21.72
CA VAL A 652 -0.06 -24.29 20.35
C VAL A 652 1.04 -25.30 20.05
N GLY A 653 1.83 -25.70 21.08
CA GLY A 653 2.86 -26.74 21.01
C GLY A 653 4.18 -26.27 20.39
N ILE A 654 4.47 -24.99 20.44
CA ILE A 654 5.79 -24.43 20.15
C ILE A 654 6.57 -24.39 21.48
N ASP A 655 7.22 -25.52 21.81
CA ASP A 655 7.85 -25.75 23.13
C ASP A 655 9.35 -25.44 23.16
N ASN A 656 9.94 -25.15 21.99
CA ASN A 656 11.36 -24.89 21.79
C ASN A 656 11.74 -23.40 21.80
N VAL A 657 10.86 -22.53 22.32
CA VAL A 657 11.08 -21.09 22.42
C VAL A 657 11.31 -20.67 23.88
N THR A 658 12.29 -19.82 24.11
CA THR A 658 12.61 -19.20 25.41
C THR A 658 12.77 -17.69 25.27
N GLN A 659 12.34 -16.92 26.26
CA GLN A 659 12.52 -15.47 26.28
C GLN A 659 13.90 -15.12 26.83
N LEU A 660 14.69 -14.33 26.09
CA LEU A 660 16.02 -13.86 26.46
C LEU A 660 16.00 -12.47 27.09
N LYS A 661 15.19 -11.55 26.51
CA LYS A 661 15.03 -10.17 27.00
C LYS A 661 13.56 -9.78 26.98
N ALA A 662 13.15 -8.96 27.93
CA ALA A 662 11.79 -8.46 28.01
C ALA A 662 11.51 -7.31 27.02
N ASP A 663 12.54 -6.52 26.67
CA ASP A 663 12.44 -5.38 25.77
C ASP A 663 13.74 -5.24 24.95
N ASP A 664 13.63 -5.13 23.65
CA ASP A 664 14.72 -4.88 22.69
C ASP A 664 15.04 -3.38 22.53
N GLY A 665 14.31 -2.50 23.21
CA GLY A 665 14.37 -1.05 23.07
C GLY A 665 13.36 -0.48 22.05
N LYS A 666 12.65 -1.34 21.32
CA LYS A 666 11.56 -0.99 20.38
C LYS A 666 10.19 -1.49 20.84
N GLY A 667 10.14 -2.10 22.04
CA GLY A 667 8.93 -2.64 22.67
C GLY A 667 8.70 -4.12 22.43
N PHE A 668 9.52 -4.80 21.62
CA PHE A 668 9.46 -6.25 21.44
C PHE A 668 10.29 -6.98 22.51
N ALA A 669 9.83 -8.16 22.90
CA ALA A 669 10.68 -9.09 23.62
C ALA A 669 11.57 -9.87 22.63
N VAL A 670 12.79 -10.18 23.05
CA VAL A 670 13.71 -11.04 22.30
C VAL A 670 13.58 -12.47 22.78
N TYR A 671 13.30 -13.37 21.85
CA TYR A 671 13.17 -14.80 22.09
C TYR A 671 14.29 -15.56 21.38
N ALA A 672 14.65 -16.71 21.91
CA ALA A 672 15.47 -17.69 21.22
C ALA A 672 14.61 -18.92 20.84
N VAL A 673 14.85 -19.45 19.66
CA VAL A 673 14.32 -20.75 19.22
C VAL A 673 15.43 -21.80 19.26
N ASP A 674 15.18 -22.92 19.96
CA ASP A 674 16.09 -24.07 20.00
C ASP A 674 15.80 -24.97 18.78
N LEU A 675 16.65 -24.85 17.76
CA LEU A 675 16.51 -25.66 16.53
C LEU A 675 16.91 -27.13 16.73
N SER A 676 17.44 -27.55 17.87
CA SER A 676 17.83 -28.93 18.12
C SER A 676 16.67 -29.83 18.57
N ARG A 677 15.50 -29.25 18.82
CA ARG A 677 14.30 -29.95 19.32
C ARG A 677 13.24 -30.22 18.30
#